data_473742f4a99b3c2c299b4c58c71a87c8
#
_entry.id   473742f4a99b3c2c299b4c58c71a87c8
#
_cell.length_a   1.000
_cell.length_b   1.000
_cell.length_c   1.000
_cell.angle_alpha   90.00
_cell.angle_beta   90.00
_cell.angle_gamma   90.00
#
_symmetry.space_group_name_H-M   'P 1'
#
loop_
_entity.id
_entity.type
_entity.pdbx_description
1 polymer ?
#
loop_
_entity_poly.entity_id
_entity_poly.type
_entity_poly.pdbx_seq_one_letter_code
_entity_poly.pdbx_strand_id
1 'polypeptide(L)'
;MMIDMGQYAHGNQPVHHMIYLYNYAGEPWKTQKWAREVMWKLYNAGPDGYCGDEDQGQMSAWYVISAMGLYAVCPGTDQYVIGSPLFPKMTIHFENGKKLVIEAKNNASDCPYIQSAKLNGKAFTRTWLTFDELTGGGVLRYEMGKQPNKNWGIKPEDRPFSVSKHTGLKKEKTVFQTGGQWKKATDVRADASIVYGVNDRPEMTFEQRVNSWRDRGYRTHFMTGIAWGEYQDYFLGQWDGKKNHLREGQVTQAGDTIWHGHMVPYIVPSREFIEYMKQKHVKRVIDAGIDAIYMEEPEFWARAGYSDAFKEEWQAYYGFPWRAQHESPENTYLANKLKYHLYYRALDEVFTFAKAYGRSKGMDVRCYVPTHSLVNYASWQIVSPEASLASLSCVDGYIAQVWTGTSREATFYNGEVRERVFENAFLEYGSMCSMTAPTGRKMFFLTDPIEDRQKDWLDYKLNYQATFTAQLLYPTIADYEVMPWPDRIYEGLYRVAGTDCRERIPRHYSTQMQVMINTLNDMPASADTVSGSHGIGVLMSNSLMFQRFPNHDGYDDPRFSNFYGQTLPLVKRGIPTEIVHIENTGYPETWKELKVLVMSYSNMKPQEPAYHQYIARWVKNGGILVYCGKDIDPYQSVLEWWNTGKYRYSAPAQHLFKLLGMEQNPKDGSYRCGKGTVYVIREEPKDFVMKKEGDKTYFNIIREAYEKVAGKLTEKNNFYLERGPYVIAAVMDESVSDEPLKIEGCYIDLFDPELPVITEKNVKPGEQAFLYDVTKLTDTTQPMVLCGASRIQGEVCKPDSYLFSVKSPANTTNVSRVYLPWQPQEVKVTSADGKALLGTYEWDEKSHTCQLKFENDPQGVIVELK
;
A
#
# COMPACT_ATOMS: atom_id res chain seq x y z
N MET A 1 30.81 2.32 23.82
CA MET A 1 31.61 2.62 22.62
C MET A 1 31.49 1.45 21.66
N MET A 2 31.21 1.68 20.43
CA MET A 2 31.14 0.62 19.39
C MET A 2 32.55 0.37 18.88
N ILE A 3 33.17 -0.76 19.25
CA ILE A 3 34.50 -1.10 18.84
C ILE A 3 34.43 -2.19 17.78
N ASP A 4 34.81 -1.88 16.53
CA ASP A 4 34.91 -2.80 15.39
C ASP A 4 33.66 -3.63 15.01
N MET A 5 32.46 -3.25 15.50
CA MET A 5 31.21 -3.99 15.30
C MET A 5 30.08 -3.13 14.73
N GLY A 6 30.41 -1.98 14.15
CA GLY A 6 29.41 -1.08 13.51
C GLY A 6 28.38 -0.55 14.51
N GLN A 7 27.10 -0.82 14.26
CA GLN A 7 26.00 -0.36 15.11
C GLN A 7 25.76 -1.26 16.36
N TYR A 8 26.43 -2.40 16.49
CA TYR A 8 26.23 -3.34 17.58
C TYR A 8 27.11 -2.99 18.78
N ALA A 9 26.55 -2.45 19.83
CA ALA A 9 27.22 -1.99 21.06
C ALA A 9 27.21 -3.08 22.14
N HIS A 10 28.05 -4.14 22.02
CA HIS A 10 28.02 -5.31 22.91
C HIS A 10 28.25 -4.99 24.39
N GLY A 11 29.01 -3.93 24.71
CA GLY A 11 29.20 -3.46 26.08
C GLY A 11 27.92 -2.91 26.75
N ASN A 12 26.80 -2.89 26.06
CA ASN A 12 25.48 -2.53 26.59
C ASN A 12 24.55 -3.76 26.55
N GLN A 13 24.32 -4.39 27.70
CA GLN A 13 23.65 -5.68 27.86
C GLN A 13 22.29 -5.81 27.18
N PRO A 14 21.42 -4.77 27.12
CA PRO A 14 20.15 -4.88 26.40
C PRO A 14 20.24 -5.31 24.95
N VAL A 15 21.43 -5.19 24.29
CA VAL A 15 21.59 -5.63 22.88
C VAL A 15 22.11 -7.05 22.71
N HIS A 16 22.46 -7.77 23.79
CA HIS A 16 23.09 -9.09 23.73
C HIS A 16 22.33 -10.13 22.91
N HIS A 17 20.99 -10.04 22.88
CA HIS A 17 20.11 -10.92 22.12
C HIS A 17 20.11 -10.63 20.61
N MET A 18 20.51 -9.42 20.16
CA MET A 18 20.27 -8.95 18.78
C MET A 18 20.94 -9.85 17.73
N ILE A 19 22.16 -10.33 17.97
CA ILE A 19 22.86 -11.20 17.00
C ILE A 19 22.22 -12.59 16.88
N TYR A 20 21.39 -13.00 17.84
CA TYR A 20 20.64 -14.25 17.80
C TYR A 20 19.29 -14.12 17.06
N LEU A 21 18.84 -12.90 16.78
CA LEU A 21 17.56 -12.67 16.05
C LEU A 21 17.59 -13.19 14.60
N TYR A 22 18.77 -13.42 14.02
CA TYR A 22 18.85 -14.05 12.71
C TYR A 22 18.29 -15.48 12.66
N ASN A 23 18.28 -16.20 13.79
CA ASN A 23 17.63 -17.52 13.88
C ASN A 23 16.11 -17.38 13.71
N TYR A 24 15.51 -16.33 14.28
CA TYR A 24 14.09 -16.00 14.13
C TYR A 24 13.73 -15.55 12.70
N ALA A 25 14.67 -14.91 12.02
CA ALA A 25 14.53 -14.50 10.62
C ALA A 25 14.76 -15.66 9.60
N GLY A 26 15.19 -16.85 10.06
CA GLY A 26 15.53 -17.99 9.20
C GLY A 26 16.91 -17.87 8.53
N GLU A 27 17.81 -17.11 9.10
CA GLU A 27 19.18 -16.93 8.63
C GLU A 27 20.23 -17.32 9.71
N PRO A 28 20.17 -18.53 10.30
CA PRO A 28 21.01 -18.92 11.46
C PRO A 28 22.50 -18.82 11.20
N TRP A 29 22.95 -18.93 9.95
CA TRP A 29 24.35 -18.75 9.57
C TRP A 29 24.90 -17.35 9.88
N LYS A 30 24.03 -16.32 9.90
CA LYS A 30 24.43 -14.98 10.34
C LYS A 30 24.65 -14.91 11.85
N THR A 31 23.79 -15.54 12.64
CA THR A 31 24.01 -15.71 14.10
C THR A 31 25.35 -16.39 14.36
N GLN A 32 25.65 -17.50 13.67
CA GLN A 32 26.90 -18.26 13.83
C GLN A 32 28.12 -17.40 13.56
N LYS A 33 28.08 -16.60 12.50
CA LYS A 33 29.14 -15.63 12.18
C LYS A 33 29.33 -14.60 13.31
N TRP A 34 28.26 -13.90 13.65
CA TRP A 34 28.39 -12.77 14.57
C TRP A 34 28.67 -13.18 16.01
N ALA A 35 28.14 -14.31 16.49
CA ALA A 35 28.49 -14.82 17.81
C ALA A 35 29.99 -15.10 17.92
N ARG A 36 30.61 -15.70 16.90
CA ARG A 36 32.05 -15.92 16.87
C ARG A 36 32.86 -14.64 16.79
N GLU A 37 32.45 -13.70 15.97
CA GLU A 37 33.09 -12.39 15.83
C GLU A 37 33.09 -11.62 17.15
N VAL A 38 31.96 -11.59 17.88
CA VAL A 38 31.84 -10.95 19.19
C VAL A 38 32.79 -11.60 20.20
N MET A 39 32.76 -12.95 20.31
CA MET A 39 33.64 -13.66 21.27
C MET A 39 35.13 -13.42 21.04
N TRP A 40 35.59 -13.28 19.80
CA TRP A 40 36.98 -13.06 19.48
C TRP A 40 37.42 -11.61 19.51
N LYS A 41 36.57 -10.69 19.17
CA LYS A 41 36.95 -9.27 19.07
C LYS A 41 36.78 -8.51 20.37
N LEU A 42 35.77 -8.88 21.17
CA LEU A 42 35.31 -8.07 22.29
C LEU A 42 35.56 -8.68 23.68
N TYR A 43 36.17 -9.87 23.68
CA TYR A 43 36.62 -10.54 24.93
C TYR A 43 38.09 -10.95 24.84
N ASN A 44 38.80 -10.80 25.95
CA ASN A 44 40.20 -11.27 26.06
C ASN A 44 40.53 -11.66 27.50
N ALA A 45 41.73 -12.28 27.73
CA ALA A 45 42.16 -12.74 29.05
C ALA A 45 42.88 -11.66 29.86
N GLY A 46 42.92 -10.42 29.42
CA GLY A 46 43.55 -9.31 30.12
C GLY A 46 42.72 -8.72 31.26
N PRO A 47 43.27 -7.76 31.99
CA PRO A 47 42.54 -7.07 33.09
C PRO A 47 41.32 -6.29 32.59
N ASP A 48 41.35 -5.87 31.35
CA ASP A 48 40.28 -5.16 30.62
C ASP A 48 39.59 -6.08 29.59
N GLY A 49 39.31 -7.33 30.01
CA GLY A 49 38.82 -8.41 29.14
C GLY A 49 37.39 -8.23 28.64
N TYR A 50 36.66 -7.21 29.09
CA TYR A 50 35.30 -6.87 28.64
C TYR A 50 35.29 -5.53 27.93
N CYS A 51 34.47 -5.41 26.88
CA CYS A 51 34.31 -4.18 26.11
C CYS A 51 33.37 -3.13 26.74
N GLY A 52 32.87 -3.39 27.93
CA GLY A 52 31.95 -2.51 28.70
C GLY A 52 31.92 -2.96 30.15
N ASP A 53 30.92 -2.46 30.92
CA ASP A 53 30.74 -2.87 32.28
C ASP A 53 30.30 -4.34 32.36
N GLU A 54 30.80 -5.07 33.34
CA GLU A 54 30.47 -6.50 33.48
C GLU A 54 29.02 -6.75 33.91
N ASP A 55 28.42 -5.81 34.67
CA ASP A 55 27.04 -5.77 35.08
C ASP A 55 26.53 -7.04 35.77
N GLN A 56 27.18 -7.35 36.89
CA GLN A 56 26.77 -8.40 37.83
C GLN A 56 26.74 -9.82 37.24
N GLY A 57 27.68 -10.14 36.36
CA GLY A 57 27.78 -11.44 35.70
C GLY A 57 27.16 -11.53 34.32
N GLN A 58 26.50 -10.49 33.80
CA GLN A 58 25.81 -10.55 32.52
C GLN A 58 26.76 -10.76 31.33
N MET A 59 27.89 -10.04 31.31
CA MET A 59 28.89 -10.18 30.23
C MET A 59 29.59 -11.54 30.29
N SER A 60 29.96 -12.00 31.50
CA SER A 60 30.57 -13.32 31.73
C SER A 60 29.60 -14.45 31.31
N ALA A 61 28.36 -14.37 31.76
CA ALA A 61 27.35 -15.37 31.41
C ALA A 61 27.08 -15.44 29.92
N TRP A 62 26.99 -14.28 29.24
CA TRP A 62 26.85 -14.24 27.80
C TRP A 62 27.99 -14.97 27.08
N TYR A 63 29.24 -14.68 27.49
CA TYR A 63 30.42 -15.33 26.88
C TYR A 63 30.41 -16.84 27.10
N VAL A 64 30.20 -17.30 28.34
CA VAL A 64 30.22 -18.73 28.66
C VAL A 64 29.12 -19.49 27.92
N ILE A 65 27.90 -18.99 27.93
CA ILE A 65 26.77 -19.65 27.26
C ILE A 65 26.93 -19.60 25.73
N SER A 66 27.37 -18.47 25.18
CA SER A 66 27.65 -18.34 23.74
C SER A 66 28.83 -19.21 23.30
N ALA A 67 29.85 -19.41 24.14
CA ALA A 67 30.95 -20.34 23.86
C ALA A 67 30.51 -21.81 23.80
N MET A 68 29.45 -22.17 24.53
CA MET A 68 28.73 -23.45 24.36
C MET A 68 27.98 -23.56 23.03
N GLY A 69 27.81 -22.46 22.32
CA GLY A 69 26.97 -22.37 21.11
C GLY A 69 25.48 -22.20 21.39
N LEU A 70 25.11 -21.64 22.55
CA LEU A 70 23.74 -21.48 23.03
C LEU A 70 23.54 -20.07 23.58
N TYR A 71 22.27 -19.61 23.61
CA TYR A 71 21.87 -18.40 24.34
C TYR A 71 20.36 -18.39 24.66
N ALA A 72 19.99 -17.95 25.86
CA ALA A 72 18.60 -17.79 26.28
C ALA A 72 18.08 -16.41 25.82
N VAL A 73 17.63 -16.28 24.56
CA VAL A 73 17.15 -15.01 23.98
C VAL A 73 15.88 -14.53 24.66
N CYS A 74 14.98 -15.45 25.03
CA CYS A 74 13.72 -15.16 25.69
C CYS A 74 13.61 -15.94 27.00
N PRO A 75 13.97 -15.34 28.15
CA PRO A 75 14.01 -16.04 29.45
C PRO A 75 12.64 -16.57 29.92
N GLY A 76 11.54 -16.11 29.34
CA GLY A 76 10.18 -16.61 29.64
C GLY A 76 9.81 -17.90 28.89
N THR A 77 10.72 -18.48 28.10
CA THR A 77 10.53 -19.75 27.37
C THR A 77 11.50 -20.82 27.89
N ASP A 78 11.24 -22.08 27.55
CA ASP A 78 12.13 -23.22 27.83
C ASP A 78 13.23 -23.37 26.77
N GLN A 79 13.44 -22.42 25.86
CA GLN A 79 14.31 -22.57 24.69
C GLN A 79 15.65 -21.86 24.83
N TYR A 80 16.69 -22.57 24.41
CA TYR A 80 18.04 -22.05 24.22
C TYR A 80 18.37 -22.01 22.73
N VAL A 81 18.60 -20.83 22.19
CA VAL A 81 18.87 -20.60 20.77
C VAL A 81 20.31 -20.98 20.43
N ILE A 82 20.49 -21.66 19.28
CA ILE A 82 21.79 -22.14 18.83
C ILE A 82 22.56 -21.02 18.13
N GLY A 83 23.79 -20.79 18.61
CA GLY A 83 24.78 -19.95 17.98
C GLY A 83 25.87 -20.79 17.26
N SER A 84 27.14 -20.55 17.60
CA SER A 84 28.27 -21.32 17.09
C SER A 84 29.21 -21.70 18.23
N PRO A 85 29.37 -22.99 18.54
CA PRO A 85 30.25 -23.44 19.65
C PRO A 85 31.69 -23.00 19.43
N LEU A 86 32.30 -22.42 20.46
CA LEU A 86 33.68 -21.90 20.39
C LEU A 86 34.74 -23.02 20.43
N PHE A 87 34.47 -24.09 21.19
CA PHE A 87 35.42 -25.19 21.41
C PHE A 87 35.03 -26.45 20.63
N PRO A 88 36.01 -27.32 20.26
CA PRO A 88 35.74 -28.57 19.57
C PRO A 88 34.91 -29.56 20.38
N LYS A 89 35.02 -29.49 21.71
CA LYS A 89 34.28 -30.35 22.64
C LYS A 89 34.09 -29.65 23.98
N MET A 90 32.84 -29.73 24.48
CA MET A 90 32.48 -29.27 25.82
C MET A 90 31.61 -30.31 26.51
N THR A 91 31.67 -30.37 27.84
CA THR A 91 30.81 -31.23 28.63
C THR A 91 30.17 -30.40 29.75
N ILE A 92 28.89 -30.40 29.82
CA ILE A 92 28.11 -29.75 30.85
C ILE A 92 27.63 -30.84 31.83
N HIS A 93 27.91 -30.69 33.11
CA HIS A 93 27.48 -31.57 34.18
C HIS A 93 26.32 -30.90 34.93
N PHE A 94 25.17 -31.57 34.98
CA PHE A 94 23.98 -31.04 35.67
C PHE A 94 23.85 -31.62 37.08
N GLU A 95 23.21 -30.89 37.96
CA GLU A 95 22.94 -31.34 39.33
C GLU A 95 22.13 -32.65 39.40
N ASN A 96 21.32 -32.94 38.42
CA ASN A 96 20.58 -34.22 38.31
C ASN A 96 21.46 -35.43 37.96
N GLY A 97 22.82 -35.25 37.94
CA GLY A 97 23.82 -36.27 37.62
C GLY A 97 23.98 -36.60 36.17
N LYS A 98 23.21 -36.00 35.29
CA LYS A 98 23.35 -36.18 33.83
C LYS A 98 24.41 -35.22 33.26
N LYS A 99 24.84 -35.50 32.01
CA LYS A 99 25.78 -34.66 31.28
C LYS A 99 25.37 -34.50 29.83
N LEU A 100 25.51 -33.29 29.29
CA LEU A 100 25.42 -33.02 27.86
C LEU A 100 26.81 -32.81 27.29
N VAL A 101 27.20 -33.55 26.27
CA VAL A 101 28.42 -33.39 25.50
C VAL A 101 28.14 -32.68 24.21
N ILE A 102 28.72 -31.52 23.98
CA ILE A 102 28.66 -30.77 22.72
C ILE A 102 29.96 -31.05 21.96
N GLU A 103 29.88 -31.68 20.80
CA GLU A 103 31.01 -32.01 19.92
C GLU A 103 30.88 -31.22 18.61
N ALA A 104 31.85 -30.40 18.28
CA ALA A 104 31.90 -29.59 17.07
C ALA A 104 33.07 -30.06 16.21
N LYS A 105 32.84 -31.05 15.35
CA LYS A 105 33.85 -31.63 14.44
C LYS A 105 34.23 -30.61 13.35
N ASN A 106 35.48 -30.54 13.01
CA ASN A 106 36.06 -29.56 12.08
C ASN A 106 35.97 -28.11 12.59
N ASN A 107 35.79 -27.91 13.87
CA ASN A 107 35.70 -26.57 14.46
C ASN A 107 37.09 -25.90 14.43
N ALA A 108 37.17 -24.72 13.81
CA ALA A 108 38.34 -23.89 13.73
C ALA A 108 37.96 -22.41 13.69
N SER A 109 38.92 -21.51 13.83
CA SER A 109 38.68 -20.07 13.77
C SER A 109 37.99 -19.61 12.48
N ASP A 110 38.34 -20.28 11.38
CA ASP A 110 37.77 -20.01 10.05
C ASP A 110 36.60 -20.94 9.67
N CYS A 111 36.08 -21.73 10.61
CA CYS A 111 34.98 -22.68 10.42
C CYS A 111 33.84 -22.42 11.39
N PRO A 112 33.20 -21.24 11.37
CA PRO A 112 32.15 -20.90 12.32
C PRO A 112 30.76 -21.48 11.97
N TYR A 113 30.57 -22.03 10.77
CA TYR A 113 29.25 -22.37 10.24
C TYR A 113 28.89 -23.84 10.44
N ILE A 114 27.73 -24.08 11.01
CA ILE A 114 27.14 -25.42 11.15
C ILE A 114 26.69 -25.91 9.78
N GLN A 115 27.25 -27.07 9.35
CA GLN A 115 26.87 -27.74 8.12
C GLN A 115 25.75 -28.76 8.35
N SER A 116 25.78 -29.45 9.48
CA SER A 116 24.71 -30.36 9.95
C SER A 116 24.80 -30.55 11.46
N ALA A 117 23.69 -30.98 12.08
CA ALA A 117 23.64 -31.30 13.49
C ALA A 117 22.94 -32.63 13.77
N LYS A 118 23.30 -33.30 14.86
CA LYS A 118 22.66 -34.50 15.40
C LYS A 118 22.55 -34.40 16.91
N LEU A 119 21.35 -34.65 17.45
CA LEU A 119 21.10 -34.81 18.88
C LEU A 119 20.86 -36.30 19.18
N ASN A 120 21.70 -36.90 20.02
CA ASN A 120 21.65 -38.31 20.39
C ASN A 120 21.60 -39.25 19.16
N GLY A 121 22.35 -38.90 18.10
CA GLY A 121 22.47 -39.66 16.87
C GLY A 121 21.40 -39.38 15.80
N LYS A 122 20.30 -38.73 16.17
CA LYS A 122 19.24 -38.34 15.23
C LYS A 122 19.54 -37.01 14.58
N ALA A 123 19.18 -36.86 13.30
CA ALA A 123 19.30 -35.57 12.59
C ALA A 123 18.55 -34.47 13.33
N PHE A 124 19.17 -33.29 13.39
CA PHE A 124 18.67 -32.16 14.14
C PHE A 124 18.79 -30.90 13.30
N THR A 125 17.64 -30.31 12.95
CA THR A 125 17.56 -29.14 12.06
C THR A 125 17.16 -27.86 12.79
N ARG A 126 16.49 -27.98 13.94
CA ARG A 126 16.07 -26.83 14.75
C ARG A 126 17.24 -25.97 15.17
N THR A 127 17.00 -24.68 15.25
CA THR A 127 17.98 -23.70 15.71
C THR A 127 17.85 -23.37 17.20
N TRP A 128 17.29 -24.30 17.96
CA TRP A 128 17.06 -24.19 19.42
C TRP A 128 16.92 -25.56 20.08
N LEU A 129 17.20 -25.62 21.40
CA LEU A 129 17.00 -26.76 22.29
C LEU A 129 16.03 -26.36 23.40
N THR A 130 15.21 -27.30 23.88
CA THR A 130 14.45 -27.07 25.12
C THR A 130 15.34 -27.25 26.35
N PHE A 131 14.90 -26.68 27.49
CA PHE A 131 15.54 -26.91 28.78
C PHE A 131 15.60 -28.40 29.15
N ASP A 132 14.53 -29.16 28.87
CA ASP A 132 14.50 -30.60 29.13
C ASP A 132 15.49 -31.38 28.24
N GLU A 133 15.64 -31.02 26.98
CA GLU A 133 16.62 -31.62 26.08
C GLU A 133 18.06 -31.31 26.54
N LEU A 134 18.30 -30.09 27.02
CA LEU A 134 19.57 -29.64 27.54
C LEU A 134 19.93 -30.46 28.80
N THR A 135 19.02 -30.47 29.82
CA THR A 135 19.24 -31.09 31.13
C THR A 135 19.03 -32.61 31.13
N GLY A 136 18.34 -33.14 30.11
CA GLY A 136 18.16 -34.56 29.84
C GLY A 136 19.46 -35.29 29.55
N GLY A 137 20.49 -34.54 29.14
CA GLY A 137 21.83 -35.04 28.82
C GLY A 137 21.92 -35.68 27.44
N GLY A 138 23.06 -36.24 27.11
CA GLY A 138 23.30 -36.86 25.82
C GLY A 138 24.43 -36.23 25.01
N VAL A 139 24.40 -36.34 23.69
CA VAL A 139 25.43 -35.83 22.78
C VAL A 139 24.81 -34.98 21.68
N LEU A 140 25.21 -33.71 21.63
CA LEU A 140 24.89 -32.80 20.54
C LEU A 140 26.13 -32.68 19.63
N ARG A 141 26.04 -33.15 18.40
CA ARG A 141 27.17 -33.14 17.42
C ARG A 141 26.91 -32.17 16.30
N TYR A 142 27.85 -31.33 15.99
CA TYR A 142 27.90 -30.45 14.85
C TYR A 142 29.03 -30.86 13.88
N GLU A 143 28.77 -30.81 12.59
CA GLU A 143 29.82 -30.70 11.56
C GLU A 143 29.97 -29.23 11.20
N MET A 144 31.17 -28.70 11.36
CA MET A 144 31.45 -27.28 11.12
C MET A 144 32.15 -27.07 9.78
N GLY A 145 32.04 -25.87 9.20
CA GLY A 145 32.65 -25.55 7.90
C GLY A 145 32.92 -24.07 7.70
N LYS A 146 33.70 -23.77 6.63
CA LYS A 146 34.14 -22.41 6.28
C LYS A 146 33.09 -21.59 5.58
N GLN A 147 32.17 -22.25 4.85
CA GLN A 147 31.16 -21.56 4.07
C GLN A 147 29.81 -21.60 4.80
N PRO A 148 29.01 -20.51 4.76
CA PRO A 148 27.68 -20.49 5.37
C PRO A 148 26.78 -21.54 4.71
N ASN A 149 26.17 -22.41 5.52
CA ASN A 149 25.14 -23.32 5.07
C ASN A 149 23.78 -22.59 5.16
N LYS A 150 23.26 -22.19 3.99
CA LYS A 150 22.00 -21.49 3.85
C LYS A 150 20.77 -22.41 3.79
N ASN A 151 20.96 -23.72 4.01
CA ASN A 151 19.90 -24.72 3.97
C ASN A 151 19.65 -25.41 5.33
N TRP A 152 20.43 -25.12 6.36
CA TRP A 152 20.26 -25.67 7.71
C TRP A 152 19.50 -24.68 8.60
N GLY A 153 18.42 -25.14 9.25
CA GLY A 153 17.69 -24.36 10.25
C GLY A 153 16.86 -23.19 9.68
N ILE A 154 16.50 -23.25 8.39
CA ILE A 154 15.81 -22.14 7.70
C ILE A 154 14.29 -22.27 7.71
N LYS A 155 13.78 -23.49 7.91
CA LYS A 155 12.33 -23.75 7.84
C LYS A 155 11.60 -23.03 8.99
N PRO A 156 10.33 -22.67 8.82
CA PRO A 156 9.55 -22.04 9.88
C PRO A 156 9.51 -22.84 11.19
N GLU A 157 9.40 -24.16 11.11
CA GLU A 157 9.39 -25.08 12.26
C GLU A 157 10.75 -25.20 12.98
N ASP A 158 11.85 -24.90 12.29
CA ASP A 158 13.20 -24.93 12.86
C ASP A 158 13.54 -23.64 13.66
N ARG A 159 12.70 -22.61 13.58
CA ARG A 159 12.92 -21.32 14.21
C ARG A 159 12.53 -21.35 15.68
N PRO A 160 13.20 -20.55 16.54
CA PRO A 160 12.84 -20.47 17.96
C PRO A 160 11.42 -19.90 18.18
N PHE A 161 10.91 -20.11 19.39
CA PHE A 161 9.66 -19.50 19.84
C PHE A 161 9.70 -17.97 19.72
N SER A 162 8.65 -17.42 19.13
CA SER A 162 8.44 -15.97 19.05
C SER A 162 7.03 -15.64 19.51
N VAL A 163 6.91 -14.72 20.45
CA VAL A 163 5.63 -14.20 20.92
C VAL A 163 4.79 -13.69 19.75
N SER A 164 5.41 -13.11 18.73
CA SER A 164 4.73 -12.63 17.52
C SER A 164 4.04 -13.73 16.70
N LYS A 165 4.47 -15.00 16.84
CA LYS A 165 3.78 -16.14 16.21
C LYS A 165 2.56 -16.62 17.01
N HIS A 166 2.54 -16.39 18.33
CA HIS A 166 1.54 -16.97 19.24
C HIS A 166 0.56 -15.96 19.83
N THR A 167 0.97 -14.71 20.03
CA THR A 167 0.07 -13.63 20.52
C THR A 167 -0.50 -12.80 19.39
N GLY A 168 -0.13 -13.14 18.10
CA GLY A 168 -0.43 -12.29 16.96
C GLY A 168 0.00 -10.86 17.31
N LEU A 169 1.31 -10.54 17.20
CA LEU A 169 1.66 -9.18 16.80
C LEU A 169 0.88 -8.98 15.54
N LYS A 170 -0.24 -8.27 15.70
CA LYS A 170 -1.26 -8.20 14.67
C LYS A 170 -0.60 -7.60 13.46
N LYS A 171 -0.64 -8.32 12.35
CA LYS A 171 -0.31 -7.77 11.05
C LYS A 171 -1.06 -6.44 10.92
N GLU A 172 -0.51 -5.47 10.25
CA GLU A 172 -1.19 -4.23 9.85
C GLU A 172 -1.19 -4.12 8.33
N LYS A 173 -1.45 -5.24 7.68
CA LYS A 173 -1.50 -5.35 6.23
C LYS A 173 -2.84 -4.92 5.68
N THR A 174 -3.90 -5.22 6.42
CA THR A 174 -5.27 -4.88 6.03
C THR A 174 -5.97 -4.04 7.10
N VAL A 175 -6.67 -3.02 6.65
CA VAL A 175 -7.42 -2.10 7.49
C VAL A 175 -8.83 -1.88 6.92
N PHE A 176 -9.75 -1.36 7.72
CA PHE A 176 -11.04 -0.85 7.28
C PHE A 176 -11.51 0.29 8.18
N GLN A 177 -12.25 1.25 7.65
CA GLN A 177 -12.77 2.37 8.44
C GLN A 177 -14.21 2.13 8.92
N THR A 178 -14.54 2.68 10.10
CA THR A 178 -15.85 2.57 10.73
C THR A 178 -16.14 3.76 11.65
N GLY A 179 -17.36 4.27 11.60
CA GLY A 179 -17.82 5.33 12.50
C GLY A 179 -18.38 4.83 13.84
N GLY A 180 -18.73 3.55 13.93
CA GLY A 180 -19.44 2.94 15.05
C GLY A 180 -18.61 2.04 15.95
N GLN A 181 -19.27 1.53 16.98
CA GLN A 181 -18.76 0.42 17.78
C GLN A 181 -18.82 -0.90 16.99
N TRP A 182 -18.10 -1.91 17.47
CA TRP A 182 -18.18 -3.24 16.90
C TRP A 182 -19.64 -3.78 16.88
N LYS A 183 -20.00 -4.35 15.75
CA LYS A 183 -21.27 -5.07 15.54
C LYS A 183 -20.98 -6.40 14.83
N LYS A 184 -21.85 -7.40 15.09
CA LYS A 184 -21.75 -8.71 14.42
C LYS A 184 -21.84 -8.62 12.89
N ALA A 185 -22.64 -7.71 12.36
CA ALA A 185 -22.87 -7.55 10.92
C ALA A 185 -21.70 -6.85 10.20
N THR A 186 -20.82 -6.15 10.93
CA THR A 186 -19.73 -5.34 10.34
C THR A 186 -18.35 -5.86 10.69
N ASP A 187 -18.25 -7.11 11.17
CA ASP A 187 -16.99 -7.75 11.57
C ASP A 187 -16.24 -8.35 10.37
N VAL A 188 -15.67 -7.50 9.51
CA VAL A 188 -15.03 -7.90 8.23
C VAL A 188 -13.67 -8.61 8.35
N ARG A 189 -13.11 -8.70 9.55
CA ARG A 189 -11.88 -9.44 9.84
C ARG A 189 -10.62 -8.98 9.07
N ALA A 190 -10.41 -7.67 8.98
CA ALA A 190 -9.11 -7.09 8.67
C ALA A 190 -8.16 -7.14 9.89
N ASP A 191 -6.90 -6.73 9.72
CA ASP A 191 -5.92 -6.67 10.81
C ASP A 191 -6.21 -5.51 11.78
N ALA A 192 -6.64 -4.37 11.26
CA ALA A 192 -6.97 -3.18 12.06
C ALA A 192 -8.31 -2.56 11.67
N SER A 193 -8.95 -1.93 12.65
CA SER A 193 -10.09 -1.04 12.46
C SER A 193 -9.66 0.41 12.59
N ILE A 194 -10.06 1.26 11.66
CA ILE A 194 -9.84 2.70 11.69
C ILE A 194 -11.11 3.35 12.23
N VAL A 195 -11.08 3.85 13.47
CA VAL A 195 -12.23 4.49 14.12
C VAL A 195 -12.28 5.96 13.71
N TYR A 196 -13.39 6.36 13.10
CA TYR A 196 -13.59 7.71 12.56
C TYR A 196 -14.12 8.69 13.60
N GLY A 197 -13.47 9.89 13.68
CA GLY A 197 -13.89 11.00 14.54
C GLY A 197 -13.71 10.75 16.04
N VAL A 198 -13.37 11.79 16.80
CA VAL A 198 -13.14 11.73 18.27
C VAL A 198 -14.37 12.10 19.09
N ASN A 199 -15.46 12.57 18.50
CA ASN A 199 -16.61 13.02 19.24
C ASN A 199 -17.32 11.86 19.95
N ASP A 200 -17.75 12.10 21.19
CA ASP A 200 -18.59 11.16 21.92
C ASP A 200 -19.96 11.05 21.26
N ARG A 201 -20.53 9.88 21.30
CA ARG A 201 -21.92 9.61 20.90
C ARG A 201 -22.81 9.62 22.15
N PRO A 202 -24.13 9.82 22.02
CA PRO A 202 -25.04 9.85 23.20
C PRO A 202 -24.90 8.64 24.12
N GLU A 203 -24.58 7.48 23.57
CA GLU A 203 -24.53 6.21 24.32
C GLU A 203 -23.10 5.72 24.59
N MET A 204 -22.06 6.36 24.01
CA MET A 204 -20.69 5.81 24.04
C MET A 204 -19.62 6.86 23.78
N THR A 205 -18.59 6.88 24.62
CA THR A 205 -17.41 7.73 24.41
C THR A 205 -16.54 7.21 23.26
N PHE A 206 -15.65 8.06 22.78
CA PHE A 206 -14.64 7.68 21.77
C PHE A 206 -13.80 6.47 22.23
N GLU A 207 -13.33 6.50 23.49
CA GLU A 207 -12.52 5.43 24.08
C GLU A 207 -13.27 4.09 24.16
N GLN A 208 -14.57 4.16 24.48
CA GLN A 208 -15.42 2.97 24.49
C GLN A 208 -15.63 2.39 23.08
N ARG A 209 -15.80 3.26 22.04
CA ARG A 209 -15.83 2.80 20.63
C ARG A 209 -14.54 2.09 20.23
N VAL A 210 -13.40 2.69 20.52
CA VAL A 210 -12.07 2.12 20.28
C VAL A 210 -11.91 0.75 20.97
N ASN A 211 -12.25 0.68 22.26
CA ASN A 211 -12.12 -0.54 23.04
C ASN A 211 -13.06 -1.66 22.55
N SER A 212 -14.26 -1.33 22.06
CA SER A 212 -15.17 -2.33 21.49
C SER A 212 -14.55 -3.14 20.35
N TRP A 213 -13.65 -2.53 19.56
CA TRP A 213 -12.88 -3.20 18.51
C TRP A 213 -11.65 -3.92 19.07
N ARG A 214 -10.92 -3.31 20.04
CA ARG A 214 -9.76 -3.94 20.68
C ARG A 214 -10.13 -5.26 21.36
N ASP A 215 -11.27 -5.29 22.06
CA ASP A 215 -11.79 -6.47 22.75
C ASP A 215 -12.11 -7.64 21.79
N ARG A 216 -12.26 -7.35 20.51
CA ARG A 216 -12.47 -8.33 19.44
C ARG A 216 -11.19 -8.73 18.72
N GLY A 217 -10.06 -8.22 19.18
CA GLY A 217 -8.77 -8.61 18.69
C GLY A 217 -8.22 -7.74 17.54
N TYR A 218 -8.84 -6.63 17.20
CA TYR A 218 -8.32 -5.68 16.21
C TYR A 218 -7.22 -4.77 16.81
N ARG A 219 -6.25 -4.39 15.99
CA ARG A 219 -5.54 -3.12 16.22
C ARG A 219 -6.52 -1.99 15.92
N THR A 220 -6.35 -0.87 16.62
CA THR A 220 -7.24 0.28 16.42
C THR A 220 -6.42 1.48 15.98
N HIS A 221 -6.80 2.04 14.86
CA HIS A 221 -6.28 3.27 14.28
C HIS A 221 -7.34 4.37 14.35
N PHE A 222 -6.98 5.57 13.97
CA PHE A 222 -7.88 6.71 13.97
C PHE A 222 -7.85 7.44 12.64
N MET A 223 -9.02 7.91 12.17
CA MET A 223 -9.15 8.75 10.98
C MET A 223 -10.07 9.92 11.22
N THR A 224 -9.78 11.04 10.57
CA THR A 224 -10.69 12.16 10.36
C THR A 224 -10.25 12.96 9.14
N GLY A 225 -11.14 13.71 8.51
CA GLY A 225 -10.79 14.61 7.42
C GLY A 225 -9.94 15.80 7.90
N ILE A 226 -9.05 16.29 7.07
CA ILE A 226 -8.33 17.54 7.33
C ILE A 226 -9.07 18.76 6.73
N ALA A 227 -9.89 18.53 5.73
CA ALA A 227 -10.69 19.56 5.07
C ALA A 227 -12.12 19.64 5.59
N TRP A 228 -12.61 18.61 6.25
CA TRP A 228 -13.96 18.45 6.77
C TRP A 228 -13.98 17.37 7.88
N GLY A 229 -15.05 17.25 8.64
CA GLY A 229 -15.16 16.27 9.72
C GLY A 229 -16.27 16.61 10.70
N GLU A 230 -16.26 16.03 11.89
CA GLU A 230 -17.24 16.31 12.96
C GLU A 230 -16.83 17.55 13.78
N TYR A 231 -16.76 18.72 13.14
CA TYR A 231 -16.17 19.95 13.70
C TYR A 231 -17.22 21.03 14.05
N GLN A 232 -18.46 20.65 14.32
CA GLN A 232 -19.54 21.60 14.69
C GLN A 232 -19.18 22.46 15.89
N ASP A 233 -18.52 21.87 16.90
CA ASP A 233 -18.07 22.58 18.10
C ASP A 233 -17.04 23.67 17.79
N TYR A 234 -16.15 23.44 16.84
CA TYR A 234 -15.22 24.44 16.36
C TYR A 234 -15.95 25.55 15.61
N PHE A 235 -16.69 25.19 14.56
CA PHE A 235 -17.35 26.17 13.72
C PHE A 235 -18.37 27.03 14.47
N LEU A 236 -19.02 26.51 15.50
CA LEU A 236 -19.96 27.24 16.33
C LEU A 236 -19.34 27.94 17.54
N GLY A 237 -18.00 27.89 17.67
CA GLY A 237 -17.25 28.57 18.74
C GLY A 237 -17.41 27.92 20.11
N GLN A 238 -17.85 26.70 20.21
CA GLN A 238 -18.04 25.98 21.47
C GLN A 238 -16.69 25.50 22.06
N TRP A 239 -15.72 25.21 21.21
CA TRP A 239 -14.42 24.69 21.61
C TRP A 239 -13.60 25.72 22.40
N ASP A 240 -13.56 26.97 21.98
CA ASP A 240 -12.74 28.03 22.56
C ASP A 240 -13.51 29.14 23.27
N GLY A 241 -14.85 29.06 23.27
CA GLY A 241 -15.74 30.04 23.87
C GLY A 241 -15.75 31.41 23.18
N LYS A 242 -15.17 31.50 21.98
CA LYS A 242 -15.08 32.72 21.19
C LYS A 242 -16.21 32.82 20.17
N LYS A 243 -16.02 33.68 19.16
CA LYS A 243 -16.90 33.75 18.00
C LYS A 243 -16.88 32.44 17.20
N ASN A 244 -17.97 32.14 16.50
CA ASN A 244 -17.98 31.01 15.57
C ASN A 244 -16.91 31.18 14.49
N HIS A 245 -16.37 30.05 14.01
CA HIS A 245 -15.34 30.00 12.98
C HIS A 245 -15.87 29.77 11.55
N LEU A 246 -17.17 29.98 11.31
CA LEU A 246 -17.79 29.80 9.96
C LEU A 246 -17.13 30.67 8.89
N ARG A 247 -16.50 31.79 9.26
CA ARG A 247 -15.71 32.65 8.35
C ARG A 247 -14.52 31.93 7.72
N GLU A 248 -14.06 30.83 8.31
CA GLU A 248 -12.96 29.97 7.82
C GLU A 248 -13.45 28.93 6.81
N GLY A 249 -14.73 28.88 6.52
CA GLY A 249 -15.28 28.02 5.47
C GLY A 249 -14.78 28.42 4.08
N GLN A 250 -14.71 27.43 3.19
CA GLN A 250 -14.46 27.68 1.77
C GLN A 250 -15.69 28.31 1.13
N VAL A 251 -15.51 29.47 0.48
CA VAL A 251 -16.60 30.27 -0.08
C VAL A 251 -16.36 30.50 -1.58
N THR A 252 -17.42 30.36 -2.37
CA THR A 252 -17.41 30.57 -3.84
C THR A 252 -17.44 32.07 -4.20
N GLN A 253 -17.29 32.37 -5.50
CA GLN A 253 -17.44 33.72 -6.02
C GLN A 253 -18.82 34.36 -5.73
N ALA A 254 -19.87 33.55 -5.72
CA ALA A 254 -21.24 34.00 -5.41
C ALA A 254 -21.45 34.30 -3.92
N GLY A 255 -20.50 34.00 -3.05
CA GLY A 255 -20.60 34.14 -1.61
C GLY A 255 -21.19 32.90 -0.92
N ASP A 256 -21.42 31.81 -1.65
CA ASP A 256 -21.96 30.59 -1.08
C ASP A 256 -20.87 29.78 -0.37
N THR A 257 -21.16 29.37 0.86
CA THR A 257 -20.31 28.41 1.60
C THR A 257 -20.42 27.03 0.99
N ILE A 258 -19.29 26.36 0.80
CA ILE A 258 -19.25 24.95 0.36
C ILE A 258 -19.36 24.05 1.58
N TRP A 259 -20.52 23.42 1.75
CA TRP A 259 -20.82 22.56 2.88
C TRP A 259 -20.47 21.11 2.57
N HIS A 260 -19.78 20.45 3.49
CA HIS A 260 -19.63 19.00 3.50
C HIS A 260 -20.80 18.33 4.23
N GLY A 261 -21.22 18.90 5.37
CA GLY A 261 -22.29 18.40 6.19
C GLY A 261 -23.05 19.52 6.93
N HIS A 262 -24.00 19.14 7.80
CA HIS A 262 -24.74 20.14 8.57
C HIS A 262 -23.83 20.96 9.48
N MET A 263 -23.78 22.29 9.24
CA MET A 263 -22.94 23.26 9.97
C MET A 263 -21.42 22.91 9.94
N VAL A 264 -20.99 22.17 8.93
CA VAL A 264 -19.57 21.85 8.68
C VAL A 264 -19.23 22.24 7.25
N PRO A 265 -18.64 23.41 7.01
CA PRO A 265 -18.09 23.77 5.71
C PRO A 265 -16.79 23.02 5.44
N TYR A 266 -16.40 22.88 4.15
CA TYR A 266 -15.00 22.66 3.85
C TYR A 266 -14.18 23.83 4.37
N ILE A 267 -13.03 23.56 4.99
CA ILE A 267 -12.28 24.58 5.73
C ILE A 267 -11.13 25.20 4.92
N VAL A 268 -10.87 26.46 5.17
CA VAL A 268 -9.58 27.11 4.92
C VAL A 268 -8.70 26.83 6.16
N PRO A 269 -7.64 26.01 6.08
CA PRO A 269 -6.90 25.58 7.25
C PRO A 269 -6.07 26.72 7.86
N SER A 270 -6.75 27.50 8.71
CA SER A 270 -6.16 28.58 9.50
C SER A 270 -5.24 28.05 10.59
N ARG A 271 -4.47 28.91 11.23
CA ARG A 271 -3.64 28.55 12.37
C ARG A 271 -4.48 28.11 13.58
N GLU A 272 -5.63 28.73 13.80
CA GLU A 272 -6.58 28.35 14.85
C GLU A 272 -7.13 26.94 14.61
N PHE A 273 -7.50 26.61 13.38
CA PHE A 273 -7.97 25.27 13.04
C PHE A 273 -6.87 24.23 13.24
N ILE A 274 -5.65 24.50 12.81
CA ILE A 274 -4.51 23.60 13.00
C ILE A 274 -4.29 23.34 14.49
N GLU A 275 -4.41 24.37 15.35
CA GLU A 275 -4.29 24.20 16.80
C GLU A 275 -5.45 23.39 17.39
N TYR A 276 -6.66 23.62 16.94
CA TYR A 276 -7.82 22.78 17.31
C TYR A 276 -7.57 21.30 16.98
N MET A 277 -7.07 21.00 15.78
CA MET A 277 -6.74 19.62 15.40
C MET A 277 -5.69 18.99 16.32
N LYS A 278 -4.64 19.74 16.66
CA LYS A 278 -3.59 19.30 17.59
C LYS A 278 -4.14 19.00 18.98
N GLN A 279 -4.91 19.94 19.56
CA GLN A 279 -5.32 19.88 20.97
C GLN A 279 -6.52 18.97 21.21
N LYS A 280 -7.51 18.98 20.33
CA LYS A 280 -8.72 18.18 20.49
C LYS A 280 -8.58 16.78 19.91
N HIS A 281 -8.09 16.67 18.68
CA HIS A 281 -8.07 15.39 17.96
C HIS A 281 -6.79 14.60 18.27
N VAL A 282 -5.62 15.12 17.92
CA VAL A 282 -4.36 14.38 18.01
C VAL A 282 -4.05 13.95 19.45
N LYS A 283 -4.16 14.85 20.42
CA LYS A 283 -3.90 14.49 21.83
C LYS A 283 -4.82 13.40 22.33
N ARG A 284 -6.15 13.55 22.13
CA ARG A 284 -7.13 12.55 22.60
C ARG A 284 -6.87 11.18 22.02
N VAL A 285 -6.54 11.13 20.73
CA VAL A 285 -6.23 9.88 19.99
C VAL A 285 -5.01 9.19 20.59
N ILE A 286 -3.91 9.93 20.80
CA ILE A 286 -2.68 9.38 21.35
C ILE A 286 -2.88 8.98 22.82
N ASP A 287 -3.59 9.79 23.62
CA ASP A 287 -3.94 9.47 25.02
C ASP A 287 -4.83 8.22 25.13
N ALA A 288 -5.65 7.91 24.11
CA ALA A 288 -6.39 6.66 24.00
C ALA A 288 -5.52 5.45 23.57
N GLY A 289 -4.21 5.63 23.43
CA GLY A 289 -3.25 4.59 23.06
C GLY A 289 -3.32 4.16 21.59
N ILE A 290 -3.66 5.07 20.70
CA ILE A 290 -3.65 4.85 19.24
C ILE A 290 -2.35 5.39 18.65
N ASP A 291 -1.64 4.57 17.86
CA ASP A 291 -0.33 4.85 17.28
C ASP A 291 -0.33 5.02 15.76
N ALA A 292 -1.51 5.04 15.13
CA ALA A 292 -1.67 5.29 13.70
C ALA A 292 -2.82 6.29 13.46
N ILE A 293 -2.49 7.44 12.89
CA ILE A 293 -3.39 8.57 12.66
C ILE A 293 -3.48 8.83 11.16
N TYR A 294 -4.71 8.90 10.66
CA TYR A 294 -5.04 9.20 9.28
C TYR A 294 -5.76 10.53 9.21
N MET A 295 -5.23 11.47 8.42
CA MET A 295 -5.87 12.75 8.10
C MET A 295 -6.23 12.73 6.62
N GLU A 296 -7.51 12.50 6.32
CA GLU A 296 -7.96 12.26 4.96
C GLU A 296 -8.32 13.53 4.22
N GLU A 297 -8.27 13.43 2.90
CA GLU A 297 -8.86 14.34 1.92
C GLU A 297 -8.49 15.81 2.15
N PRO A 298 -7.22 16.20 1.90
CA PRO A 298 -6.79 17.59 1.95
C PRO A 298 -7.36 18.38 0.75
N GLU A 299 -8.66 18.60 0.75
CA GLU A 299 -9.46 19.08 -0.37
C GLU A 299 -9.73 20.57 -0.32
N PHE A 300 -9.12 21.30 -1.23
CA PHE A 300 -9.51 22.68 -1.48
C PHE A 300 -10.22 22.77 -2.83
N TRP A 301 -11.51 23.10 -2.81
CA TRP A 301 -12.28 23.27 -4.04
C TRP A 301 -11.74 24.42 -4.89
N ALA A 302 -11.44 24.20 -6.15
CA ALA A 302 -10.88 25.22 -7.04
C ALA A 302 -11.82 26.42 -7.21
N ARG A 303 -13.17 26.19 -7.14
CA ARG A 303 -14.20 27.27 -7.16
C ARG A 303 -14.26 28.12 -5.90
N ALA A 304 -13.63 27.69 -4.78
CA ALA A 304 -13.51 28.48 -3.56
C ALA A 304 -12.35 29.47 -3.63
N GLY A 305 -12.14 30.25 -2.56
CA GLY A 305 -11.06 31.23 -2.46
C GLY A 305 -11.52 32.67 -2.30
N TYR A 306 -12.76 32.87 -1.85
CA TYR A 306 -13.40 34.19 -1.69
C TYR A 306 -13.72 34.53 -0.23
N SER A 307 -13.52 33.61 0.73
CA SER A 307 -13.71 33.89 2.17
C SER A 307 -12.65 34.87 2.71
N ASP A 308 -12.99 35.56 3.80
CA ASP A 308 -12.05 36.46 4.44
C ASP A 308 -10.82 35.76 4.97
N ALA A 309 -10.98 34.56 5.53
CA ALA A 309 -9.85 33.72 5.95
C ALA A 309 -8.88 33.42 4.80
N PHE A 310 -9.39 33.10 3.59
CA PHE A 310 -8.53 32.88 2.44
C PHE A 310 -7.79 34.14 1.99
N LYS A 311 -8.45 35.31 2.05
CA LYS A 311 -7.83 36.59 1.71
C LYS A 311 -6.73 37.00 2.72
N GLU A 312 -6.94 36.70 4.01
CA GLU A 312 -5.92 36.87 5.06
C GLU A 312 -4.69 35.95 4.80
N GLU A 313 -4.91 34.67 4.47
CA GLU A 313 -3.83 33.74 4.12
C GLU A 313 -3.10 34.17 2.83
N TRP A 314 -3.83 34.68 1.83
CA TRP A 314 -3.22 35.24 0.62
C TRP A 314 -2.27 36.40 0.93
N GLN A 315 -2.72 37.39 1.75
CA GLN A 315 -1.90 38.52 2.15
C GLN A 315 -0.65 38.06 2.94
N ALA A 316 -0.82 37.07 3.80
CA ALA A 316 0.29 36.49 4.57
C ALA A 316 1.32 35.76 3.68
N TYR A 317 0.85 35.02 2.66
CA TYR A 317 1.71 34.21 1.79
C TYR A 317 2.41 35.04 0.71
N TYR A 318 1.68 35.91 0.01
CA TYR A 318 2.21 36.67 -1.12
C TYR A 318 2.72 38.07 -0.75
N GLY A 319 2.30 38.62 0.37
CA GLY A 319 2.71 39.99 0.80
C GLY A 319 2.03 41.13 0.04
N PHE A 320 1.01 40.85 -0.79
CA PHE A 320 0.21 41.82 -1.52
C PHE A 320 -1.28 41.51 -1.43
N PRO A 321 -2.18 42.54 -1.69
CA PRO A 321 -3.62 42.36 -1.57
C PRO A 321 -4.18 41.22 -2.44
N TRP A 322 -5.17 40.51 -1.93
CA TRP A 322 -5.87 39.44 -2.63
C TRP A 322 -6.41 39.89 -3.99
N ARG A 323 -6.35 38.97 -4.97
CA ARG A 323 -6.85 39.14 -6.33
C ARG A 323 -7.83 38.03 -6.65
N ALA A 324 -8.97 38.41 -7.24
CA ALA A 324 -10.00 37.41 -7.57
C ALA A 324 -9.54 36.47 -8.68
N GLN A 325 -9.64 35.18 -8.45
CA GLN A 325 -9.13 34.15 -9.37
C GLN A 325 -9.78 34.16 -10.75
N HIS A 326 -11.07 34.59 -10.86
CA HIS A 326 -11.78 34.65 -12.12
C HIS A 326 -11.35 35.80 -13.06
N GLU A 327 -10.56 36.77 -12.57
CA GLU A 327 -10.19 37.94 -13.35
C GLU A 327 -9.04 37.69 -14.34
N SER A 328 -8.19 36.72 -14.07
CA SER A 328 -7.08 36.39 -14.97
C SER A 328 -6.51 34.98 -14.75
N PRO A 329 -5.86 34.37 -15.76
CA PRO A 329 -5.13 33.11 -15.60
C PRO A 329 -4.07 33.17 -14.49
N GLU A 330 -3.35 34.30 -14.34
CA GLU A 330 -2.37 34.48 -13.28
C GLU A 330 -3.01 34.41 -11.90
N ASN A 331 -4.14 35.10 -11.68
CA ASN A 331 -4.84 35.07 -10.40
C ASN A 331 -5.39 33.66 -10.07
N THR A 332 -5.90 32.92 -11.08
CA THR A 332 -6.29 31.52 -10.94
C THR A 332 -5.11 30.67 -10.47
N TYR A 333 -3.97 30.78 -11.16
CA TYR A 333 -2.78 30.01 -10.84
C TYR A 333 -2.29 30.28 -9.42
N LEU A 334 -2.17 31.54 -9.04
CA LEU A 334 -1.76 31.96 -7.70
C LEU A 334 -2.75 31.49 -6.62
N ALA A 335 -4.06 31.62 -6.87
CA ALA A 335 -5.08 31.17 -5.92
C ALA A 335 -4.97 29.66 -5.66
N ASN A 336 -4.84 28.86 -6.71
CA ASN A 336 -4.74 27.40 -6.58
C ASN A 336 -3.38 26.97 -5.98
N LYS A 337 -2.29 27.68 -6.29
CA LYS A 337 -1.00 27.47 -5.64
C LYS A 337 -1.04 27.75 -4.12
N LEU A 338 -1.78 28.78 -3.70
CA LEU A 338 -2.01 29.03 -2.28
C LEU A 338 -2.85 27.92 -1.63
N LYS A 339 -3.95 27.48 -2.27
CA LYS A 339 -4.79 26.37 -1.76
C LYS A 339 -3.98 25.11 -1.52
N TYR A 340 -3.11 24.74 -2.48
CA TYR A 340 -2.15 23.66 -2.35
C TYR A 340 -1.24 23.86 -1.12
N HIS A 341 -0.64 25.07 -0.97
CA HIS A 341 0.27 25.36 0.13
C HIS A 341 -0.40 25.26 1.51
N LEU A 342 -1.67 25.67 1.62
CA LEU A 342 -2.38 25.68 2.90
C LEU A 342 -2.55 24.27 3.48
N TYR A 343 -2.93 23.27 2.68
CA TYR A 343 -3.02 21.89 3.15
C TYR A 343 -1.66 21.21 3.31
N TYR A 344 -0.67 21.56 2.48
CA TYR A 344 0.71 21.13 2.71
C TYR A 344 1.20 21.55 4.10
N ARG A 345 1.04 22.84 4.44
CA ARG A 345 1.36 23.38 5.77
C ARG A 345 0.57 22.72 6.90
N ALA A 346 -0.73 22.56 6.72
CA ALA A 346 -1.60 21.99 7.76
C ALA A 346 -1.19 20.57 8.14
N LEU A 347 -0.96 19.71 7.13
CA LEU A 347 -0.56 18.32 7.37
C LEU A 347 0.86 18.22 7.94
N ASP A 348 1.81 19.06 7.48
CA ASP A 348 3.16 19.11 8.06
C ASP A 348 3.10 19.46 9.55
N GLU A 349 2.37 20.53 9.93
CA GLU A 349 2.28 20.97 11.31
C GLU A 349 1.54 19.97 12.21
N VAL A 350 0.42 19.41 11.77
CA VAL A 350 -0.38 18.45 12.54
C VAL A 350 0.39 17.14 12.75
N PHE A 351 1.01 16.59 11.71
CA PHE A 351 1.76 15.34 11.81
C PHE A 351 3.09 15.49 12.55
N THR A 352 3.78 16.59 12.38
CA THR A 352 4.97 16.91 13.19
C THR A 352 4.62 16.96 14.68
N PHE A 353 3.51 17.61 15.03
CA PHE A 353 3.01 17.63 16.39
C PHE A 353 2.61 16.23 16.89
N ALA A 354 1.91 15.43 16.07
CA ALA A 354 1.51 14.07 16.43
C ALA A 354 2.72 13.19 16.79
N LYS A 355 3.76 13.22 15.96
CA LYS A 355 5.01 12.50 16.24
C LYS A 355 5.72 13.00 17.49
N ALA A 356 5.77 14.33 17.71
CA ALA A 356 6.39 14.89 18.90
C ALA A 356 5.62 14.54 20.18
N TYR A 357 4.30 14.68 20.16
CA TYR A 357 3.45 14.33 21.30
C TYR A 357 3.47 12.83 21.60
N GLY A 358 3.43 11.98 20.57
CA GLY A 358 3.57 10.53 20.69
C GLY A 358 4.88 10.15 21.41
N ARG A 359 6.01 10.70 20.94
CA ARG A 359 7.31 10.47 21.62
C ARG A 359 7.29 10.87 23.11
N SER A 360 6.61 11.97 23.47
CA SER A 360 6.48 12.38 24.87
C SER A 360 5.68 11.40 25.72
N LYS A 361 4.89 10.53 25.08
CA LYS A 361 4.11 9.44 25.71
C LYS A 361 4.78 8.07 25.54
N GLY A 362 6.00 7.99 24.99
CA GLY A 362 6.70 6.75 24.70
C GLY A 362 6.12 5.96 23.52
N MET A 363 5.41 6.63 22.61
CA MET A 363 4.76 6.02 21.44
C MET A 363 5.44 6.48 20.14
N ASP A 364 5.62 5.56 19.19
CA ASP A 364 5.99 5.88 17.80
C ASP A 364 4.72 6.01 16.97
N VAL A 365 4.28 7.24 16.76
CA VAL A 365 3.05 7.55 16.03
C VAL A 365 3.31 7.60 14.53
N ARG A 366 2.52 6.84 13.77
CA ARG A 366 2.55 6.81 12.31
C ARG A 366 1.43 7.68 11.76
N CYS A 367 1.75 8.46 10.71
CA CYS A 367 0.87 9.44 10.13
C CYS A 367 0.64 9.16 8.65
N TYR A 368 -0.62 9.02 8.25
CA TYR A 368 -1.02 8.63 6.91
C TYR A 368 -2.01 9.63 6.29
N VAL A 369 -1.98 9.74 4.97
CA VAL A 369 -2.88 10.60 4.19
C VAL A 369 -3.77 9.71 3.30
N PRO A 370 -4.99 9.36 3.71
CA PRO A 370 -5.99 8.83 2.80
C PRO A 370 -6.42 9.91 1.82
N THR A 371 -6.32 9.64 0.53
CA THR A 371 -6.60 10.65 -0.50
C THR A 371 -6.88 10.02 -1.86
N HIS A 372 -7.56 10.77 -2.72
CA HIS A 372 -7.76 10.42 -4.12
C HIS A 372 -6.53 10.77 -4.96
N SER A 373 -6.39 10.13 -6.10
CA SER A 373 -5.32 10.45 -7.04
C SER A 373 -5.49 11.85 -7.65
N LEU A 374 -4.39 12.46 -8.10
CA LEU A 374 -4.46 13.71 -8.86
C LEU A 374 -5.29 13.57 -10.15
N VAL A 375 -5.37 12.37 -10.73
CA VAL A 375 -6.24 12.09 -11.88
C VAL A 375 -7.70 12.31 -11.52
N ASN A 376 -8.13 11.80 -10.36
CA ASN A 376 -9.49 11.98 -9.87
C ASN A 376 -9.77 13.44 -9.45
N TYR A 377 -8.91 14.03 -8.63
CA TYR A 377 -9.06 15.42 -8.20
C TYR A 377 -9.07 16.42 -9.37
N ALA A 378 -8.35 16.12 -10.45
CA ALA A 378 -8.43 16.92 -11.67
C ALA A 378 -9.84 16.95 -12.26
N SER A 379 -10.54 15.81 -12.26
CA SER A 379 -11.92 15.72 -12.73
C SER A 379 -12.91 16.45 -11.81
N TRP A 380 -12.67 16.41 -10.50
CA TRP A 380 -13.52 17.06 -9.50
C TRP A 380 -13.21 18.53 -9.24
N GLN A 381 -12.15 19.07 -9.84
CA GLN A 381 -11.70 20.45 -9.63
C GLN A 381 -11.31 20.72 -8.15
N ILE A 382 -10.58 19.81 -7.58
CA ILE A 382 -10.04 19.89 -6.22
C ILE A 382 -8.54 20.11 -6.29
N VAL A 383 -8.01 21.00 -5.47
CA VAL A 383 -6.58 21.27 -5.29
C VAL A 383 -6.09 20.57 -4.04
N SER A 384 -5.02 19.79 -4.17
CA SER A 384 -4.45 19.00 -3.09
C SER A 384 -2.92 18.84 -3.27
N PRO A 385 -2.15 18.67 -2.19
CA PRO A 385 -0.67 18.60 -2.26
C PRO A 385 -0.08 17.18 -2.29
N GLU A 386 -0.83 16.13 -2.70
CA GLU A 386 -0.48 14.72 -2.46
C GLU A 386 0.97 14.36 -2.73
N ALA A 387 1.47 14.58 -3.96
CA ALA A 387 2.82 14.13 -4.32
C ALA A 387 3.91 14.86 -3.52
N SER A 388 3.66 16.10 -3.15
CA SER A 388 4.63 16.87 -2.35
C SER A 388 4.66 16.43 -0.89
N LEU A 389 3.55 15.95 -0.34
CA LEU A 389 3.50 15.40 1.02
C LEU A 389 4.39 14.17 1.19
N ALA A 390 4.61 13.39 0.13
CA ALA A 390 5.49 12.22 0.15
C ALA A 390 6.95 12.55 0.52
N SER A 391 7.38 13.80 0.36
CA SER A 391 8.72 14.29 0.76
C SER A 391 8.84 14.64 2.24
N LEU A 392 7.73 14.83 2.96
CA LEU A 392 7.72 15.22 4.37
C LEU A 392 8.12 14.06 5.28
N SER A 393 9.06 14.29 6.19
CA SER A 393 9.52 13.28 7.15
C SER A 393 8.45 12.86 8.17
N CYS A 394 7.43 13.67 8.37
CA CYS A 394 6.30 13.37 9.26
C CYS A 394 5.23 12.49 8.61
N VAL A 395 5.24 12.31 7.27
CA VAL A 395 4.31 11.45 6.53
C VAL A 395 4.91 10.06 6.38
N ASP A 396 4.24 9.02 6.87
CA ASP A 396 4.70 7.64 6.79
C ASP A 396 4.09 6.91 5.57
N GLY A 397 2.95 7.37 5.07
CA GLY A 397 2.32 6.74 3.91
C GLY A 397 0.93 7.28 3.58
N TYR A 398 0.21 6.51 2.77
CA TYR A 398 -1.08 6.90 2.18
C TYR A 398 -2.06 5.74 2.16
N ILE A 399 -3.35 6.08 2.04
CA ILE A 399 -4.35 5.19 1.46
C ILE A 399 -4.77 5.79 0.12
N ALA A 400 -4.59 5.03 -0.97
CA ALA A 400 -5.09 5.38 -2.29
C ALA A 400 -6.59 5.07 -2.35
N GLN A 401 -7.42 6.09 -2.25
CA GLN A 401 -8.88 5.96 -2.31
C GLN A 401 -9.32 5.97 -3.78
N VAL A 402 -9.47 4.78 -4.36
CA VAL A 402 -10.02 4.61 -5.71
C VAL A 402 -11.44 4.02 -5.56
N TRP A 403 -12.43 4.89 -5.66
CA TRP A 403 -13.82 4.47 -5.59
C TRP A 403 -14.30 4.01 -6.96
N THR A 404 -15.21 3.07 -6.97
CA THR A 404 -15.92 2.67 -8.18
C THR A 404 -16.52 3.89 -8.91
N GLY A 405 -17.09 4.84 -8.16
CA GLY A 405 -17.64 6.07 -8.69
C GLY A 405 -16.62 7.02 -9.32
N THR A 406 -15.41 7.13 -8.77
CA THR A 406 -14.37 8.01 -9.33
C THR A 406 -13.87 7.51 -10.67
N SER A 407 -13.66 6.21 -10.79
CA SER A 407 -13.20 5.57 -12.02
C SER A 407 -14.25 5.55 -13.14
N ARG A 408 -15.51 5.90 -12.84
CA ARG A 408 -16.61 6.05 -13.81
C ARG A 408 -16.62 7.39 -14.53
N GLU A 409 -15.75 8.33 -14.20
CA GLU A 409 -15.71 9.58 -14.94
C GLU A 409 -15.45 9.32 -16.43
N ALA A 410 -16.38 9.79 -17.27
CA ALA A 410 -16.29 9.52 -18.69
C ALA A 410 -15.14 10.28 -19.34
N THR A 411 -14.36 9.61 -20.16
CA THR A 411 -13.15 10.12 -20.84
C THR A 411 -13.30 10.07 -22.35
N PHE A 412 -12.54 10.90 -23.07
CA PHE A 412 -12.43 10.80 -24.54
C PHE A 412 -11.41 9.72 -24.93
N TYR A 413 -11.79 8.90 -25.89
CA TYR A 413 -10.87 8.05 -26.65
C TYR A 413 -11.39 7.79 -28.05
N ASN A 414 -10.55 7.89 -29.06
CA ASN A 414 -10.90 7.71 -30.49
C ASN A 414 -12.13 8.56 -30.93
N GLY A 415 -12.28 9.74 -30.36
CA GLY A 415 -13.40 10.68 -30.63
C GLY A 415 -14.69 10.41 -29.86
N GLU A 416 -14.75 9.36 -29.05
CA GLU A 416 -15.95 8.97 -28.28
C GLU A 416 -15.78 9.23 -26.80
N VAL A 417 -16.86 9.66 -26.13
CA VAL A 417 -16.94 9.86 -24.69
C VAL A 417 -17.65 8.67 -24.06
N ARG A 418 -16.93 7.93 -23.20
CA ARG A 418 -17.47 6.76 -22.49
C ARG A 418 -16.88 6.62 -21.10
N GLU A 419 -17.58 5.91 -20.19
CA GLU A 419 -17.00 5.37 -18.95
C GLU A 419 -15.97 4.27 -19.32
N ARG A 420 -14.75 4.36 -18.77
CA ARG A 420 -13.67 3.38 -18.94
C ARG A 420 -13.12 3.03 -17.57
N VAL A 421 -13.95 2.29 -16.82
CA VAL A 421 -13.75 2.09 -15.37
C VAL A 421 -12.41 1.41 -15.05
N PHE A 422 -12.09 0.35 -15.80
CA PHE A 422 -10.84 -0.38 -15.57
C PHE A 422 -9.61 0.48 -15.88
N GLU A 423 -9.58 1.15 -17.03
CA GLU A 423 -8.43 1.97 -17.48
C GLU A 423 -8.23 3.18 -16.55
N ASN A 424 -9.33 3.83 -16.14
CA ASN A 424 -9.26 4.93 -15.19
C ASN A 424 -8.71 4.46 -13.84
N ALA A 425 -9.26 3.38 -13.27
CA ALA A 425 -8.78 2.80 -12.02
C ALA A 425 -7.30 2.39 -12.12
N PHE A 426 -6.89 1.77 -13.23
CA PHE A 426 -5.50 1.38 -13.46
C PHE A 426 -4.56 2.61 -13.41
N LEU A 427 -4.93 3.71 -14.06
CA LEU A 427 -4.16 4.95 -14.04
C LEU A 427 -4.18 5.66 -12.68
N GLU A 428 -5.31 5.63 -11.97
CA GLU A 428 -5.43 6.19 -10.61
C GLU A 428 -4.51 5.44 -9.63
N TYR A 429 -4.57 4.10 -9.58
CA TYR A 429 -3.66 3.29 -8.75
C TYR A 429 -2.21 3.46 -9.15
N GLY A 430 -1.92 3.52 -10.46
CA GLY A 430 -0.58 3.74 -10.99
C GLY A 430 0.01 5.07 -10.56
N SER A 431 -0.79 6.14 -10.57
CA SER A 431 -0.41 7.46 -10.06
C SER A 431 -0.04 7.40 -8.58
N MET A 432 -0.87 6.76 -7.75
CA MET A 432 -0.62 6.66 -6.31
C MET A 432 0.59 5.75 -6.00
N CYS A 433 0.72 4.62 -6.68
CA CYS A 433 1.87 3.72 -6.53
C CYS A 433 3.20 4.43 -6.83
N SER A 434 3.29 5.07 -7.99
CA SER A 434 4.52 5.76 -8.42
C SER A 434 4.81 7.05 -7.64
N MET A 435 3.80 7.64 -7.01
CA MET A 435 4.00 8.77 -6.08
C MET A 435 4.84 8.37 -4.87
N THR A 436 4.65 7.19 -4.32
CA THR A 436 5.30 6.75 -3.08
C THR A 436 6.53 5.86 -3.31
N ALA A 437 6.59 5.08 -4.37
CA ALA A 437 7.66 4.12 -4.62
C ALA A 437 9.08 4.72 -4.51
N PRO A 438 9.40 5.88 -5.10
CA PRO A 438 10.72 6.49 -4.99
C PRO A 438 11.05 7.03 -3.60
N THR A 439 10.04 7.32 -2.77
CA THR A 439 10.20 7.90 -1.44
C THR A 439 10.24 6.87 -0.32
N GLY A 440 9.91 5.61 -0.62
CA GLY A 440 9.80 4.53 0.37
C GLY A 440 8.62 4.67 1.34
N ARG A 441 7.63 5.54 1.04
CA ARG A 441 6.43 5.69 1.86
C ARG A 441 5.50 4.49 1.70
N LYS A 442 4.82 4.09 2.79
CA LYS A 442 3.86 2.99 2.76
C LYS A 442 2.62 3.38 1.95
N MET A 443 2.09 2.45 1.18
CA MET A 443 0.88 2.62 0.39
C MET A 443 -0.12 1.51 0.71
N PHE A 444 -1.32 1.90 1.12
CA PHE A 444 -2.50 1.03 1.16
C PHE A 444 -3.36 1.32 -0.07
N PHE A 445 -3.86 0.29 -0.73
CA PHE A 445 -4.87 0.46 -1.76
C PHE A 445 -6.26 0.22 -1.21
N LEU A 446 -7.19 1.10 -1.56
CA LEU A 446 -8.62 0.97 -1.27
C LEU A 446 -9.40 0.90 -2.57
N THR A 447 -10.31 -0.06 -2.66
CA THR A 447 -11.40 -0.07 -3.63
C THR A 447 -12.73 -0.01 -2.88
N ASP A 448 -13.51 1.05 -3.05
CA ASP A 448 -14.87 1.13 -2.49
C ASP A 448 -15.85 0.38 -3.40
N PRO A 449 -16.58 -0.62 -2.89
CA PRO A 449 -17.50 -1.44 -3.68
C PRO A 449 -18.80 -0.72 -4.06
N ILE A 450 -19.09 0.45 -3.49
CA ILE A 450 -20.25 1.28 -3.82
C ILE A 450 -19.81 2.71 -4.09
N GLU A 451 -20.75 3.50 -4.64
CA GLU A 451 -20.54 4.93 -4.90
C GLU A 451 -21.67 5.78 -4.34
N ASP A 452 -21.48 7.09 -4.29
CA ASP A 452 -22.49 8.04 -3.80
C ASP A 452 -23.70 8.18 -4.76
N ARG A 453 -23.49 7.93 -6.05
CA ARG A 453 -24.56 7.86 -7.04
C ARG A 453 -25.34 6.57 -6.87
N GLN A 454 -26.66 6.68 -6.68
CA GLN A 454 -27.49 5.49 -6.49
C GLN A 454 -27.55 4.62 -7.74
N LYS A 455 -26.98 3.42 -7.64
CA LYS A 455 -26.95 2.35 -8.63
C LYS A 455 -27.58 1.09 -8.03
N ASP A 456 -27.73 0.06 -8.84
CA ASP A 456 -28.16 -1.27 -8.38
C ASP A 456 -26.96 -2.17 -8.06
N TRP A 457 -27.22 -3.29 -7.36
CA TRP A 457 -26.18 -4.21 -6.94
C TRP A 457 -25.42 -4.89 -8.09
N LEU A 458 -26.04 -5.08 -9.27
CA LEU A 458 -25.34 -5.66 -10.42
C LEU A 458 -24.32 -4.68 -11.00
N ASP A 459 -24.71 -3.41 -11.10
CA ASP A 459 -23.84 -2.34 -11.56
C ASP A 459 -22.65 -2.18 -10.59
N TYR A 460 -22.90 -2.11 -9.28
CA TYR A 460 -21.83 -2.06 -8.27
C TYR A 460 -20.88 -3.27 -8.38
N LYS A 461 -21.44 -4.48 -8.52
CA LYS A 461 -20.65 -5.71 -8.63
C LYS A 461 -19.66 -5.67 -9.81
N LEU A 462 -20.15 -5.31 -11.01
CA LEU A 462 -19.32 -5.32 -12.22
C LEU A 462 -18.22 -4.25 -12.15
N ASN A 463 -18.56 -3.04 -11.70
CA ASN A 463 -17.60 -1.96 -11.60
C ASN A 463 -16.59 -2.19 -10.47
N TYR A 464 -17.01 -2.80 -9.34
CA TYR A 464 -16.11 -3.21 -8.28
C TYR A 464 -15.13 -4.29 -8.74
N GLN A 465 -15.54 -5.26 -9.57
CA GLN A 465 -14.61 -6.23 -10.16
C GLN A 465 -13.54 -5.55 -11.02
N ALA A 466 -13.92 -4.55 -11.81
CA ALA A 466 -12.98 -3.82 -12.66
C ALA A 466 -11.95 -3.03 -11.83
N THR A 467 -12.39 -2.27 -10.82
CA THR A 467 -11.49 -1.51 -9.94
C THR A 467 -10.65 -2.40 -9.05
N PHE A 468 -11.22 -3.51 -8.54
CA PHE A 468 -10.50 -4.51 -7.76
C PHE A 468 -9.40 -5.19 -8.58
N THR A 469 -9.67 -5.53 -9.85
CA THR A 469 -8.65 -6.10 -10.74
C THR A 469 -7.52 -5.10 -10.98
N ALA A 470 -7.86 -3.84 -11.20
CA ALA A 470 -6.86 -2.79 -11.43
C ALA A 470 -5.87 -2.65 -10.27
N GLN A 471 -6.34 -2.67 -9.00
CA GLN A 471 -5.43 -2.60 -7.85
C GLN A 471 -4.46 -3.79 -7.77
N LEU A 472 -4.92 -4.99 -8.13
CA LEU A 472 -4.11 -6.21 -8.05
C LEU A 472 -2.98 -6.26 -9.08
N LEU A 473 -3.09 -5.50 -10.17
CA LEU A 473 -2.06 -5.38 -11.22
C LEU A 473 -0.83 -4.56 -10.79
N TYR A 474 -0.82 -4.05 -9.56
CA TYR A 474 0.36 -3.42 -8.92
C TYR A 474 0.94 -4.34 -7.84
N PRO A 475 1.70 -5.38 -8.21
CA PRO A 475 2.07 -6.48 -7.32
C PRO A 475 3.03 -6.09 -6.20
N THR A 476 3.71 -4.94 -6.29
CA THR A 476 4.57 -4.41 -5.22
C THR A 476 3.76 -3.91 -4.01
N ILE A 477 2.47 -3.61 -4.19
CA ILE A 477 1.57 -3.18 -3.12
C ILE A 477 0.86 -4.41 -2.56
N ALA A 478 0.98 -4.61 -1.24
CA ALA A 478 0.38 -5.73 -0.52
C ALA A 478 -0.33 -5.31 0.78
N ASP A 479 -0.52 -4.02 0.95
CA ASP A 479 -1.28 -3.43 2.05
C ASP A 479 -2.59 -2.85 1.50
N TYR A 480 -3.71 -3.11 2.19
CA TYR A 480 -5.03 -2.74 1.68
C TYR A 480 -5.93 -2.17 2.76
N GLU A 481 -6.67 -1.13 2.41
CA GLU A 481 -7.95 -0.89 3.07
C GLU A 481 -9.00 -1.72 2.35
N VAL A 482 -9.47 -2.78 3.00
CA VAL A 482 -10.27 -3.82 2.34
C VAL A 482 -11.72 -3.38 2.06
N MET A 483 -12.21 -2.43 2.84
CA MET A 483 -13.57 -1.89 2.71
C MET A 483 -13.71 -0.61 3.56
N PRO A 484 -14.24 0.48 3.02
CA PRO A 484 -14.71 1.59 3.83
C PRO A 484 -16.13 1.31 4.32
N TRP A 485 -16.45 1.70 5.55
CA TRP A 485 -17.81 1.74 6.07
C TRP A 485 -18.60 0.43 5.85
N PRO A 486 -18.27 -0.69 6.52
CA PRO A 486 -18.96 -1.98 6.33
C PRO A 486 -20.47 -1.94 6.57
N ASP A 487 -20.95 -1.04 7.42
CA ASP A 487 -22.38 -0.82 7.67
C ASP A 487 -23.12 -0.31 6.42
N ARG A 488 -22.48 0.54 5.63
CA ARG A 488 -22.98 0.99 4.32
C ARG A 488 -23.21 -0.18 3.37
N ILE A 489 -22.35 -1.18 3.42
CA ILE A 489 -22.39 -2.36 2.54
C ILE A 489 -23.38 -3.40 3.07
N TYR A 490 -23.22 -3.87 4.31
CA TYR A 490 -24.01 -4.99 4.84
C TYR A 490 -25.38 -4.61 5.41
N GLU A 491 -25.55 -3.38 5.87
CA GLU A 491 -26.81 -2.88 6.43
C GLU A 491 -27.54 -1.88 5.51
N GLY A 492 -26.84 -1.33 4.50
CA GLY A 492 -27.39 -0.37 3.55
C GLY A 492 -28.45 -0.95 2.62
N LEU A 493 -29.37 -0.10 2.17
CA LEU A 493 -30.44 -0.43 1.24
C LEU A 493 -30.20 0.29 -0.09
N TYR A 494 -30.02 -0.47 -1.16
CA TYR A 494 -29.74 0.04 -2.50
C TYR A 494 -30.80 -0.36 -3.50
N ARG A 495 -30.90 0.38 -4.61
CA ARG A 495 -31.94 0.24 -5.62
C ARG A 495 -31.92 -1.13 -6.28
N VAL A 496 -33.10 -1.71 -6.51
CA VAL A 496 -33.28 -2.88 -7.38
C VAL A 496 -33.46 -2.40 -8.81
N ALA A 497 -32.66 -2.93 -9.74
CA ALA A 497 -32.70 -2.53 -11.15
C ALA A 497 -34.11 -2.59 -11.73
N GLY A 498 -34.53 -1.53 -12.44
CA GLY A 498 -35.86 -1.43 -13.09
C GLY A 498 -37.06 -1.25 -12.14
N THR A 499 -36.83 -1.02 -10.85
CA THR A 499 -37.89 -0.83 -9.85
C THR A 499 -37.61 0.37 -8.94
N ASP A 500 -38.59 0.77 -8.12
CA ASP A 500 -38.44 1.74 -7.02
C ASP A 500 -38.14 1.07 -5.67
N CYS A 501 -38.01 -0.27 -5.66
CA CYS A 501 -37.68 -1.02 -4.46
C CYS A 501 -36.20 -0.87 -4.12
N ARG A 502 -35.88 -1.05 -2.81
CA ARG A 502 -34.51 -1.11 -2.31
C ARG A 502 -34.32 -2.40 -1.54
N GLU A 503 -33.14 -2.99 -1.69
CA GLU A 503 -32.75 -4.21 -0.99
C GLU A 503 -31.34 -4.11 -0.40
N ARG A 504 -31.05 -4.96 0.57
CA ARG A 504 -29.68 -5.19 1.06
C ARG A 504 -28.88 -5.93 0.02
N ILE A 505 -27.56 -5.94 0.22
CA ILE A 505 -26.66 -6.70 -0.64
C ILE A 505 -27.14 -8.16 -0.81
N PRO A 506 -27.27 -8.68 -2.04
CA PRO A 506 -27.62 -10.07 -2.27
C PRO A 506 -26.60 -11.02 -1.64
N ARG A 507 -27.07 -12.12 -1.04
CA ARG A 507 -26.17 -13.07 -0.32
C ARG A 507 -25.03 -13.58 -1.18
N HIS A 508 -25.28 -13.96 -2.43
CA HIS A 508 -24.23 -14.42 -3.35
C HIS A 508 -23.19 -13.34 -3.63
N TYR A 509 -23.58 -12.07 -3.70
CA TYR A 509 -22.62 -10.98 -3.88
C TYR A 509 -21.86 -10.67 -2.59
N SER A 510 -22.49 -10.73 -1.43
CA SER A 510 -21.77 -10.58 -0.14
C SER A 510 -20.75 -11.72 0.07
N THR A 511 -21.06 -12.96 -0.33
CA THR A 511 -20.12 -14.08 -0.34
C THR A 511 -18.91 -13.80 -1.24
N GLN A 512 -19.15 -13.40 -2.49
CA GLN A 512 -18.07 -13.04 -3.42
C GLN A 512 -17.20 -11.91 -2.87
N MET A 513 -17.81 -10.87 -2.33
CA MET A 513 -17.09 -9.75 -1.72
C MET A 513 -16.21 -10.21 -0.54
N GLN A 514 -16.73 -11.12 0.31
CA GLN A 514 -15.93 -11.69 1.40
C GLN A 514 -14.75 -12.52 0.89
N VAL A 515 -14.91 -13.29 -0.20
CA VAL A 515 -13.79 -13.99 -0.85
C VAL A 515 -12.71 -12.99 -1.30
N MET A 516 -13.11 -11.93 -1.99
CA MET A 516 -12.19 -10.89 -2.47
C MET A 516 -11.45 -10.22 -1.30
N ILE A 517 -12.15 -9.79 -0.26
CA ILE A 517 -11.58 -9.16 0.93
C ILE A 517 -10.61 -10.10 1.67
N ASN A 518 -11.02 -11.36 1.89
CA ASN A 518 -10.18 -12.32 2.61
C ASN A 518 -8.90 -12.64 1.83
N THR A 519 -8.96 -12.66 0.50
CA THR A 519 -7.78 -12.83 -0.34
C THR A 519 -6.75 -11.71 -0.11
N LEU A 520 -7.19 -10.47 0.09
CA LEU A 520 -6.29 -9.34 0.37
C LEU A 520 -5.53 -9.49 1.69
N ASN A 521 -6.09 -10.18 2.70
CA ASN A 521 -5.41 -10.38 3.99
C ASN A 521 -4.07 -11.11 3.85
N ASP A 522 -3.95 -11.98 2.85
CA ASP A 522 -2.77 -12.81 2.61
C ASP A 522 -2.12 -12.60 1.23
N MET A 523 -2.59 -11.60 0.46
CA MET A 523 -2.04 -11.26 -0.86
C MET A 523 -0.54 -10.95 -0.76
N PRO A 524 0.35 -11.71 -1.44
CA PRO A 524 1.78 -11.48 -1.35
C PRO A 524 2.20 -10.21 -2.12
N ALA A 525 3.18 -9.47 -1.62
CA ALA A 525 3.96 -8.59 -2.46
C ALA A 525 4.81 -9.43 -3.43
N SER A 526 4.94 -8.99 -4.67
CA SER A 526 5.69 -9.72 -5.71
C SER A 526 6.54 -8.75 -6.53
N ALA A 527 7.65 -9.26 -7.06
CA ALA A 527 8.46 -8.59 -8.06
C ALA A 527 8.02 -8.93 -9.51
N ASP A 528 6.98 -9.74 -9.66
CA ASP A 528 6.40 -10.05 -10.97
C ASP A 528 5.87 -8.77 -11.62
N THR A 529 5.81 -8.78 -12.93
CA THR A 529 5.36 -7.62 -13.70
C THR A 529 4.15 -7.96 -14.56
N VAL A 530 3.26 -7.01 -14.72
CA VAL A 530 2.15 -7.10 -15.67
C VAL A 530 2.72 -7.35 -17.05
N SER A 531 2.08 -8.22 -17.83
CA SER A 531 2.50 -8.53 -19.20
C SER A 531 2.42 -7.29 -20.10
N GLY A 532 3.41 -7.09 -20.97
CA GLY A 532 3.48 -5.98 -21.92
C GLY A 532 4.87 -5.34 -21.95
N SER A 533 4.99 -4.24 -22.67
CA SER A 533 6.24 -3.49 -22.80
C SER A 533 6.34 -2.45 -21.67
N HIS A 534 7.36 -2.55 -20.84
CA HIS A 534 7.58 -1.71 -19.67
C HIS A 534 8.57 -0.57 -19.89
N GLY A 535 8.51 0.45 -19.03
CA GLY A 535 9.45 1.58 -19.03
C GLY A 535 8.99 2.76 -19.87
N ILE A 536 7.69 2.88 -20.17
CA ILE A 536 7.10 4.09 -20.73
C ILE A 536 6.35 4.83 -19.62
N GLY A 537 6.80 6.01 -19.28
CA GLY A 537 6.22 6.87 -18.22
C GLY A 537 5.60 8.13 -18.80
N VAL A 538 4.51 8.60 -18.17
CA VAL A 538 3.85 9.87 -18.47
C VAL A 538 4.01 10.80 -17.27
N LEU A 539 4.55 12.00 -17.51
CA LEU A 539 4.84 13.00 -16.48
C LEU A 539 3.55 13.63 -15.93
N MET A 540 3.47 13.74 -14.61
CA MET A 540 2.41 14.42 -13.86
C MET A 540 3.00 15.33 -12.79
N SER A 541 2.24 16.33 -12.33
CA SER A 541 2.61 17.26 -11.26
C SER A 541 1.38 17.68 -10.47
N ASN A 542 1.56 18.00 -9.18
CA ASN A 542 0.52 18.69 -8.38
C ASN A 542 0.02 19.98 -9.03
N SER A 543 0.86 20.67 -9.80
CA SER A 543 0.52 21.94 -10.46
C SER A 543 -0.54 21.78 -11.56
N LEU A 544 -0.89 20.57 -11.98
CA LEU A 544 -1.98 20.36 -12.94
C LEU A 544 -3.30 20.97 -12.43
N MET A 545 -3.49 21.05 -11.09
CA MET A 545 -4.67 21.65 -10.48
C MET A 545 -4.63 23.18 -10.48
N PHE A 546 -3.47 23.81 -10.78
CA PHE A 546 -3.32 25.26 -10.68
C PHE A 546 -3.98 26.00 -11.85
N GLN A 547 -4.25 25.33 -12.97
CA GLN A 547 -4.77 25.94 -14.21
C GLN A 547 -6.12 25.39 -14.67
N ARG A 548 -6.84 24.64 -13.85
CA ARG A 548 -8.05 23.96 -14.33
C ARG A 548 -9.35 24.72 -14.10
N PHE A 549 -9.43 25.56 -13.07
CA PHE A 549 -10.66 26.28 -12.74
C PHE A 549 -10.35 27.60 -11.98
N PRO A 550 -11.06 28.70 -12.28
CA PRO A 550 -12.02 28.86 -13.38
C PRO A 550 -11.33 28.80 -14.74
N ASN A 551 -12.11 28.44 -15.79
CA ASN A 551 -11.60 28.43 -17.16
C ASN A 551 -11.39 29.87 -17.67
N HIS A 552 -10.39 30.04 -18.52
CA HIS A 552 -10.08 31.29 -19.20
C HIS A 552 -9.92 31.06 -20.71
N ASP A 553 -10.15 32.09 -21.50
CA ASP A 553 -9.95 32.01 -22.96
C ASP A 553 -8.53 31.54 -23.31
N GLY A 554 -8.44 30.65 -24.27
CA GLY A 554 -7.19 30.04 -24.71
C GLY A 554 -6.76 28.80 -23.94
N TYR A 555 -7.50 28.38 -22.91
CA TYR A 555 -7.31 27.10 -22.22
C TYR A 555 -8.58 26.28 -22.21
N ASP A 556 -8.50 25.09 -22.79
CA ASP A 556 -9.59 24.10 -22.80
C ASP A 556 -9.00 22.70 -22.67
N ASP A 557 -9.42 21.97 -21.66
CA ASP A 557 -9.01 20.57 -21.37
C ASP A 557 -10.22 19.75 -20.91
N PRO A 558 -11.17 19.48 -21.83
CA PRO A 558 -12.39 18.78 -21.49
C PRO A 558 -12.09 17.36 -21.01
N ARG A 559 -12.72 16.98 -19.88
CA ARG A 559 -12.58 15.65 -19.26
C ARG A 559 -11.12 15.21 -19.07
N PHE A 560 -10.23 16.14 -18.76
CA PHE A 560 -8.80 15.89 -18.51
C PHE A 560 -8.10 15.24 -19.71
N SER A 561 -8.51 15.60 -20.93
CA SER A 561 -8.07 14.98 -22.18
C SER A 561 -6.59 15.17 -22.49
N ASN A 562 -5.93 16.22 -21.97
CA ASN A 562 -4.47 16.36 -22.14
C ASN A 562 -3.68 15.27 -21.38
N PHE A 563 -4.18 14.77 -20.26
CA PHE A 563 -3.59 13.63 -19.58
C PHE A 563 -3.96 12.31 -20.26
N TYR A 564 -5.25 12.09 -20.49
CA TYR A 564 -5.73 10.86 -21.13
C TYR A 564 -5.23 10.70 -22.56
N GLY A 565 -4.94 11.80 -23.28
CA GLY A 565 -4.31 11.76 -24.59
C GLY A 565 -2.90 11.19 -24.59
N GLN A 566 -2.17 11.34 -23.49
CA GLN A 566 -0.84 10.75 -23.33
C GLN A 566 -0.91 9.29 -22.84
N THR A 567 -1.94 8.89 -22.11
CA THR A 567 -2.00 7.60 -21.40
C THR A 567 -2.90 6.56 -22.08
N LEU A 568 -4.16 6.89 -22.43
CA LEU A 568 -5.10 5.93 -23.00
C LEU A 568 -4.63 5.26 -24.31
N PRO A 569 -3.96 5.96 -25.26
CA PRO A 569 -3.40 5.31 -26.43
C PRO A 569 -2.43 4.17 -26.14
N LEU A 570 -1.75 4.23 -24.99
CA LEU A 570 -0.81 3.21 -24.52
C LEU A 570 -1.55 2.08 -23.78
N VAL A 571 -2.38 2.43 -22.79
CA VAL A 571 -3.15 1.45 -21.99
C VAL A 571 -4.04 0.59 -22.90
N LYS A 572 -4.77 1.22 -23.84
CA LYS A 572 -5.64 0.50 -24.80
C LYS A 572 -4.86 -0.43 -25.75
N ARG A 573 -3.53 -0.32 -25.81
CA ARG A 573 -2.67 -1.24 -26.56
C ARG A 573 -1.89 -2.22 -25.67
N GLY A 574 -2.34 -2.40 -24.43
CA GLY A 574 -1.75 -3.35 -23.48
C GLY A 574 -0.34 -2.97 -23.03
N ILE A 575 -0.03 -1.67 -23.01
CA ILE A 575 1.22 -1.14 -22.49
C ILE A 575 0.98 -0.63 -21.06
N PRO A 576 1.55 -1.27 -20.04
CA PRO A 576 1.41 -0.83 -18.65
C PRO A 576 2.17 0.48 -18.45
N THR A 577 1.44 1.58 -18.61
CA THR A 577 1.98 2.93 -18.58
C THR A 577 2.22 3.38 -17.14
N GLU A 578 3.45 3.79 -16.83
CA GLU A 578 3.82 4.35 -15.55
C GLU A 578 3.43 5.84 -15.48
N ILE A 579 3.08 6.32 -14.29
CA ILE A 579 2.93 7.75 -14.03
C ILE A 579 4.20 8.24 -13.32
N VAL A 580 4.82 9.28 -13.84
CA VAL A 580 6.03 9.86 -13.25
C VAL A 580 5.68 11.20 -12.62
N HIS A 581 5.76 11.31 -11.30
CA HIS A 581 5.56 12.59 -10.62
C HIS A 581 6.82 13.45 -10.75
N ILE A 582 6.66 14.69 -11.23
CA ILE A 582 7.77 15.62 -11.43
C ILE A 582 8.50 15.92 -10.11
N GLU A 583 7.75 15.94 -9.00
CA GLU A 583 8.23 16.10 -7.63
C GLU A 583 9.23 15.01 -7.22
N ASN A 584 9.14 13.83 -7.84
CA ASN A 584 10.00 12.67 -7.57
C ASN A 584 11.24 12.60 -8.48
N THR A 585 11.41 13.53 -9.42
CA THR A 585 12.54 13.50 -10.38
C THR A 585 13.91 13.61 -9.74
N GLY A 586 14.01 14.09 -8.50
CA GLY A 586 15.24 14.11 -7.71
C GLY A 586 15.68 12.73 -7.17
N TYR A 587 14.79 11.74 -7.11
CA TYR A 587 15.10 10.40 -6.62
C TYR A 587 15.65 9.51 -7.75
N PRO A 588 16.80 8.82 -7.54
CA PRO A 588 17.36 7.91 -8.56
C PRO A 588 16.40 6.78 -8.98
N GLU A 589 15.60 6.31 -8.05
CA GLU A 589 14.63 5.23 -8.23
C GLU A 589 13.59 5.54 -9.30
N THR A 590 13.21 6.82 -9.44
CA THR A 590 12.27 7.30 -10.49
C THR A 590 12.73 6.96 -11.91
N TRP A 591 14.05 6.88 -12.13
CA TRP A 591 14.65 6.71 -13.46
C TRP A 591 15.09 5.28 -13.77
N LYS A 592 15.09 4.39 -12.78
CA LYS A 592 15.76 3.09 -12.86
C LYS A 592 15.23 2.21 -13.99
N GLU A 593 13.92 2.08 -14.11
CA GLU A 593 13.28 1.23 -15.13
C GLU A 593 12.79 2.02 -16.35
N LEU A 594 12.83 3.35 -16.28
CA LEU A 594 12.27 4.24 -17.30
C LEU A 594 13.14 4.25 -18.56
N LYS A 595 12.53 4.05 -19.72
CA LYS A 595 13.14 4.07 -21.07
C LYS A 595 12.69 5.30 -21.88
N VAL A 596 11.38 5.57 -21.84
CA VAL A 596 10.73 6.67 -22.54
C VAL A 596 9.91 7.48 -21.55
N LEU A 597 10.14 8.78 -21.47
CA LEU A 597 9.31 9.74 -20.72
C LEU A 597 8.47 10.55 -21.70
N VAL A 598 7.16 10.50 -21.55
CA VAL A 598 6.22 11.38 -22.25
C VAL A 598 5.86 12.53 -21.34
N MET A 599 5.86 13.75 -21.82
CA MET A 599 5.47 14.91 -21.03
C MET A 599 4.83 16.02 -21.86
N SER A 600 4.05 16.83 -21.18
CA SER A 600 3.42 18.03 -21.75
C SER A 600 3.27 19.11 -20.68
N TYR A 601 3.48 20.36 -21.05
CA TYR A 601 3.13 21.51 -20.23
C TYR A 601 1.81 22.18 -20.64
N SER A 602 0.97 21.47 -21.38
CA SER A 602 -0.39 21.94 -21.74
C SER A 602 -1.34 21.91 -20.55
N ASN A 603 -1.15 20.99 -19.59
CA ASN A 603 -2.05 20.80 -18.42
C ASN A 603 -1.40 21.00 -17.07
N MET A 604 -0.11 21.30 -17.01
CA MET A 604 0.64 21.53 -15.76
C MET A 604 1.81 22.47 -16.00
N LYS A 605 2.41 22.98 -14.93
CA LYS A 605 3.67 23.77 -15.02
C LYS A 605 4.64 23.32 -13.94
N PRO A 606 5.97 23.30 -14.20
CA PRO A 606 6.95 22.87 -13.21
C PRO A 606 7.11 23.92 -12.10
N GLN A 607 7.00 23.48 -10.85
CA GLN A 607 7.10 24.41 -9.70
C GLN A 607 8.55 24.87 -9.43
N GLU A 608 9.55 24.09 -9.87
CA GLU A 608 10.96 24.36 -9.60
C GLU A 608 11.86 24.11 -10.81
N PRO A 609 12.93 24.90 -11.00
CA PRO A 609 13.88 24.71 -12.10
C PRO A 609 14.72 23.43 -11.97
N ALA A 610 14.84 22.88 -10.75
CA ALA A 610 15.62 21.67 -10.48
C ALA A 610 15.07 20.44 -11.23
N TYR A 611 13.76 20.35 -11.41
CA TYR A 611 13.13 19.25 -12.15
C TYR A 611 13.66 19.12 -13.58
N HIS A 612 13.84 20.25 -14.27
CA HIS A 612 14.43 20.27 -15.61
C HIS A 612 15.89 19.79 -15.64
N GLN A 613 16.66 20.03 -14.58
CA GLN A 613 18.04 19.56 -14.49
C GLN A 613 18.09 18.02 -14.38
N TYR A 614 17.18 17.43 -13.62
CA TYR A 614 17.09 15.98 -13.48
C TYR A 614 16.63 15.33 -14.79
N ILE A 615 15.58 15.83 -15.43
CA ILE A 615 15.09 15.36 -16.72
C ILE A 615 16.20 15.47 -17.79
N ALA A 616 16.83 16.64 -17.92
CA ALA A 616 17.88 16.85 -18.90
C ALA A 616 19.11 15.96 -18.69
N ARG A 617 19.49 15.70 -17.43
CA ARG A 617 20.57 14.77 -17.08
C ARG A 617 20.22 13.35 -17.51
N TRP A 618 19.00 12.88 -17.23
CA TRP A 618 18.54 11.55 -17.60
C TRP A 618 18.53 11.38 -19.13
N VAL A 619 17.98 12.33 -19.88
CA VAL A 619 18.02 12.32 -21.35
C VAL A 619 19.46 12.26 -21.88
N LYS A 620 20.35 13.16 -21.41
CA LYS A 620 21.74 13.19 -21.85
C LYS A 620 22.51 11.88 -21.57
N ASN A 621 22.08 11.11 -20.58
CA ASN A 621 22.65 9.80 -20.27
C ASN A 621 22.06 8.64 -21.07
N GLY A 622 21.08 8.87 -21.96
CA GLY A 622 20.55 7.84 -22.85
C GLY A 622 19.03 7.67 -22.81
N GLY A 623 18.32 8.35 -21.92
CA GLY A 623 16.85 8.34 -21.87
C GLY A 623 16.23 9.00 -23.11
N ILE A 624 15.00 8.61 -23.41
CA ILE A 624 14.24 9.21 -24.52
C ILE A 624 13.08 10.03 -23.97
N LEU A 625 13.03 11.30 -24.38
CA LEU A 625 11.93 12.21 -24.05
C LEU A 625 11.02 12.39 -25.25
N VAL A 626 9.71 12.24 -25.05
CA VAL A 626 8.68 12.62 -26.02
C VAL A 626 7.92 13.81 -25.45
N TYR A 627 8.17 14.99 -25.99
CA TYR A 627 7.54 16.23 -25.57
C TYR A 627 6.34 16.54 -26.47
N CYS A 628 5.14 16.68 -25.89
CA CYS A 628 3.92 17.02 -26.59
C CYS A 628 3.41 18.41 -26.19
N GLY A 629 2.80 19.15 -27.11
CA GLY A 629 2.16 20.43 -26.82
C GLY A 629 2.70 21.60 -27.58
N LYS A 630 1.86 22.62 -27.74
CA LYS A 630 2.15 23.86 -28.46
C LYS A 630 2.76 24.93 -27.57
N ASP A 631 2.61 24.83 -26.26
CA ASP A 631 3.06 25.81 -25.25
C ASP A 631 2.44 27.21 -25.45
N ILE A 632 1.16 27.27 -25.82
CA ILE A 632 0.46 28.51 -26.16
C ILE A 632 -0.71 28.86 -25.23
N ASP A 633 -1.01 27.99 -24.24
CA ASP A 633 -2.05 28.28 -23.25
C ASP A 633 -1.69 29.50 -22.38
N PRO A 634 -2.68 30.21 -21.81
CA PRO A 634 -2.43 31.47 -21.12
C PRO A 634 -1.62 31.33 -19.83
N TYR A 635 -1.49 30.12 -19.30
CA TYR A 635 -0.70 29.85 -18.10
C TYR A 635 0.80 29.73 -18.35
N GLN A 636 1.25 29.67 -19.60
CA GLN A 636 2.67 29.70 -19.95
C GLN A 636 3.35 31.01 -19.49
N SER A 637 2.60 32.10 -19.44
CA SER A 637 3.10 33.47 -19.12
C SER A 637 2.87 33.92 -17.67
N VAL A 638 2.30 33.08 -16.79
CA VAL A 638 2.13 33.44 -15.38
C VAL A 638 3.46 33.70 -14.71
N LEU A 639 3.48 34.66 -13.75
CA LEU A 639 4.71 35.12 -13.08
C LEU A 639 5.25 34.07 -12.11
N GLU A 640 6.12 33.22 -12.63
CA GLU A 640 6.78 32.13 -11.92
C GLU A 640 8.30 32.14 -12.16
N TRP A 641 9.02 31.17 -11.59
CA TRP A 641 10.47 31.09 -11.63
C TRP A 641 11.05 31.18 -13.07
N TRP A 642 10.36 30.65 -14.10
CA TRP A 642 10.87 30.62 -15.48
C TRP A 642 10.88 31.99 -16.17
N ASN A 643 10.09 32.95 -15.73
CA ASN A 643 10.01 34.31 -16.33
C ASN A 643 10.33 35.42 -15.33
N THR A 644 10.74 35.09 -14.11
CA THR A 644 11.11 36.06 -13.07
C THR A 644 12.58 35.90 -12.63
N GLY A 645 13.09 36.82 -11.83
CA GLY A 645 14.46 36.80 -11.30
C GLY A 645 15.52 36.75 -12.40
N LYS A 646 16.32 35.71 -12.44
CA LYS A 646 17.40 35.48 -13.45
C LYS A 646 16.90 34.83 -14.75
N TYR A 647 15.70 34.30 -14.77
CA TYR A 647 15.14 33.63 -15.94
C TYR A 647 14.21 34.55 -16.72
N ARG A 648 14.17 34.40 -18.06
CA ARG A 648 13.40 35.26 -18.96
C ARG A 648 12.79 34.41 -20.11
N TYR A 649 12.15 33.29 -19.74
CA TYR A 649 11.52 32.41 -20.72
C TYR A 649 10.02 32.73 -20.85
N SER A 650 9.48 32.71 -22.04
CA SER A 650 8.04 32.88 -22.29
C SER A 650 7.21 31.65 -21.94
N ALA A 651 7.85 30.48 -21.88
CA ALA A 651 7.24 29.23 -21.46
C ALA A 651 8.27 28.38 -20.71
N PRO A 652 7.87 27.58 -19.70
CA PRO A 652 8.81 26.78 -18.91
C PRO A 652 9.58 25.74 -19.74
N ALA A 653 8.98 25.20 -20.82
CA ALA A 653 9.63 24.26 -21.74
C ALA A 653 10.93 24.80 -22.35
N GLN A 654 11.02 26.12 -22.60
CA GLN A 654 12.21 26.75 -23.18
C GLN A 654 13.46 26.58 -22.30
N HIS A 655 13.28 26.56 -20.95
CA HIS A 655 14.37 26.26 -20.03
C HIS A 655 14.83 24.80 -20.15
N LEU A 656 13.91 23.86 -20.27
CA LEU A 656 14.25 22.45 -20.47
C LEU A 656 15.00 22.25 -21.81
N PHE A 657 14.49 22.80 -22.91
CA PHE A 657 15.11 22.69 -24.23
C PHE A 657 16.52 23.31 -24.26
N LYS A 658 16.70 24.45 -23.59
CA LYS A 658 18.04 25.05 -23.45
C LYS A 658 19.00 24.13 -22.67
N LEU A 659 18.55 23.50 -21.57
CA LEU A 659 19.39 22.55 -20.82
C LEU A 659 19.74 21.31 -21.65
N LEU A 660 18.87 20.91 -22.59
CA LEU A 660 19.10 19.83 -23.54
C LEU A 660 20.03 20.22 -24.72
N GLY A 661 20.34 21.52 -24.86
CA GLY A 661 21.16 22.03 -25.97
C GLY A 661 20.38 22.22 -27.28
N MET A 662 19.06 22.36 -27.18
CA MET A 662 18.13 22.55 -28.28
C MET A 662 17.77 24.04 -28.45
N GLU A 663 17.17 24.38 -29.60
CA GLU A 663 16.48 25.66 -29.76
C GLU A 663 15.34 25.79 -28.72
N GLN A 664 15.02 27.04 -28.34
CA GLN A 664 13.98 27.27 -27.31
C GLN A 664 12.56 26.91 -27.79
N ASN A 665 12.32 26.98 -29.11
CA ASN A 665 11.06 26.63 -29.73
C ASN A 665 11.30 25.60 -30.85
N PRO A 666 11.69 24.35 -30.51
CA PRO A 666 11.95 23.32 -31.53
C PRO A 666 10.67 22.96 -32.26
N LYS A 667 10.79 22.66 -33.57
CA LYS A 667 9.71 22.14 -34.41
C LYS A 667 9.48 20.65 -34.18
N ASP A 668 8.42 20.11 -34.82
CA ASP A 668 8.23 18.66 -34.88
C ASP A 668 9.47 17.96 -35.41
N GLY A 669 9.85 16.85 -34.78
CA GLY A 669 11.02 16.08 -35.16
C GLY A 669 11.76 15.41 -34.03
N SER A 670 12.90 14.79 -34.33
CA SER A 670 13.77 14.14 -33.37
C SER A 670 15.11 14.85 -33.28
N TYR A 671 15.57 15.04 -32.02
CA TYR A 671 16.77 15.80 -31.69
C TYR A 671 17.69 14.96 -30.83
N ARG A 672 18.93 14.79 -31.25
CA ARG A 672 19.93 14.11 -30.43
C ARG A 672 20.42 15.01 -29.30
N CYS A 673 20.32 14.53 -28.05
CA CYS A 673 20.71 15.25 -26.84
C CYS A 673 21.66 14.40 -25.99
N GLY A 674 22.97 14.59 -26.17
CA GLY A 674 23.98 13.71 -25.56
C GLY A 674 23.88 12.28 -26.09
N LYS A 675 23.66 11.29 -25.19
CA LYS A 675 23.43 9.88 -25.57
C LYS A 675 21.97 9.60 -25.90
N GLY A 676 21.03 10.43 -25.45
CA GLY A 676 19.60 10.26 -25.64
C GLY A 676 19.02 11.02 -26.83
N THR A 677 17.70 10.98 -26.92
CA THR A 677 16.94 11.62 -28.02
C THR A 677 15.71 12.32 -27.42
N VAL A 678 15.36 13.47 -28.00
CA VAL A 678 14.09 14.16 -27.71
C VAL A 678 13.25 14.15 -29.00
N TYR A 679 12.04 13.62 -28.88
CA TYR A 679 11.00 13.78 -29.91
C TYR A 679 10.09 14.93 -29.51
N VAL A 680 9.79 15.80 -30.44
CA VAL A 680 8.88 16.94 -30.23
C VAL A 680 7.65 16.75 -31.12
N ILE A 681 6.47 16.85 -30.51
CA ILE A 681 5.16 16.78 -31.19
C ILE A 681 4.42 18.06 -30.83
N ARG A 682 4.32 18.99 -31.79
CA ARG A 682 3.65 20.30 -31.60
C ARG A 682 2.14 20.20 -31.82
N GLU A 683 1.54 19.18 -31.16
CA GLU A 683 0.11 18.95 -31.10
C GLU A 683 -0.30 18.82 -29.64
N GLU A 684 -1.50 19.32 -29.31
CA GLU A 684 -2.03 19.19 -27.93
C GLU A 684 -2.41 17.75 -27.65
N PRO A 685 -2.02 17.17 -26.51
CA PRO A 685 -2.33 15.77 -26.20
C PRO A 685 -3.82 15.44 -26.22
N LYS A 686 -4.70 16.39 -25.89
CA LYS A 686 -6.15 16.20 -25.96
C LYS A 686 -6.63 15.81 -27.36
N ASP A 687 -5.95 16.30 -28.41
CA ASP A 687 -6.29 16.00 -29.80
C ASP A 687 -6.09 14.52 -30.16
N PHE A 688 -5.16 13.83 -29.45
CA PHE A 688 -4.90 12.39 -29.65
C PHE A 688 -6.11 11.52 -29.30
N VAL A 689 -6.95 11.93 -28.37
CA VAL A 689 -8.11 11.15 -27.91
C VAL A 689 -9.46 11.73 -28.35
N MET A 690 -9.54 13.05 -28.54
CA MET A 690 -10.78 13.72 -28.95
C MET A 690 -11.10 13.57 -30.44
N LYS A 691 -10.10 13.20 -31.24
CA LYS A 691 -10.28 12.95 -32.71
C LYS A 691 -10.26 11.45 -32.96
N LYS A 692 -11.07 11.02 -33.94
CA LYS A 692 -11.00 9.64 -34.44
C LYS A 692 -9.62 9.38 -35.02
N GLU A 693 -8.96 8.29 -34.57
CA GLU A 693 -7.60 7.93 -34.97
C GLU A 693 -6.54 9.05 -34.75
N GLY A 694 -6.82 9.99 -33.85
CA GLY A 694 -5.94 11.13 -33.56
C GLY A 694 -4.60 10.74 -32.92
N ASP A 695 -4.53 9.56 -32.32
CA ASP A 695 -3.34 9.05 -31.63
C ASP A 695 -2.31 8.37 -32.58
N LYS A 696 -2.60 8.17 -33.85
CA LYS A 696 -1.73 7.39 -34.77
C LYS A 696 -0.29 7.93 -34.86
N THR A 697 -0.14 9.23 -35.09
CA THR A 697 1.18 9.86 -35.18
C THR A 697 1.92 9.78 -33.84
N TYR A 698 1.25 10.11 -32.73
CA TYR A 698 1.78 10.02 -31.40
C TYR A 698 2.26 8.59 -31.08
N PHE A 699 1.42 7.59 -31.30
CA PHE A 699 1.77 6.21 -30.99
C PHE A 699 2.92 5.66 -31.87
N ASN A 700 2.99 6.03 -33.16
CA ASN A 700 4.11 5.65 -34.01
C ASN A 700 5.44 6.23 -33.52
N ILE A 701 5.43 7.47 -33.02
CA ILE A 701 6.63 8.10 -32.39
C ILE A 701 7.01 7.37 -31.12
N ILE A 702 6.03 7.01 -30.25
CA ILE A 702 6.31 6.22 -29.05
C ILE A 702 6.93 4.86 -29.40
N ARG A 703 6.40 4.17 -30.41
CA ARG A 703 6.96 2.89 -30.90
C ARG A 703 8.39 3.06 -31.36
N GLU A 704 8.68 4.05 -32.24
CA GLU A 704 10.04 4.34 -32.66
C GLU A 704 10.97 4.69 -31.50
N ALA A 705 10.51 5.53 -30.58
CA ALA A 705 11.25 5.93 -29.39
C ALA A 705 11.62 4.73 -28.52
N TYR A 706 10.65 3.86 -28.23
CA TYR A 706 10.84 2.67 -27.40
C TYR A 706 11.77 1.66 -28.08
N GLU A 707 11.55 1.37 -29.36
CA GLU A 707 12.33 0.36 -30.11
C GLU A 707 13.81 0.73 -30.28
N LYS A 708 14.16 2.01 -30.16
CA LYS A 708 15.56 2.45 -30.14
C LYS A 708 16.35 1.97 -28.91
N VAL A 709 15.69 1.73 -27.78
CA VAL A 709 16.36 1.53 -26.49
C VAL A 709 15.95 0.25 -25.75
N ALA A 710 14.81 -0.34 -26.12
CA ALA A 710 14.20 -1.43 -25.36
C ALA A 710 13.78 -2.65 -26.20
N GLY A 711 14.01 -2.63 -27.53
CA GLY A 711 13.56 -3.70 -28.42
C GLY A 711 12.12 -3.52 -28.91
N LYS A 712 11.53 -4.54 -29.52
CA LYS A 712 10.22 -4.46 -30.14
C LYS A 712 9.12 -4.11 -29.13
N LEU A 713 8.31 -3.10 -29.44
CA LEU A 713 7.12 -2.76 -28.68
C LEU A 713 6.01 -3.79 -28.93
N THR A 714 5.47 -4.38 -27.87
CA THR A 714 4.39 -5.37 -27.98
C THR A 714 3.04 -4.69 -27.77
N GLU A 715 2.16 -4.84 -28.75
CA GLU A 715 0.77 -4.39 -28.71
C GLU A 715 -0.16 -5.58 -28.49
N LYS A 716 -1.12 -5.43 -27.57
CA LYS A 716 -2.14 -6.44 -27.25
C LYS A 716 -3.35 -5.77 -26.59
N ASN A 717 -4.46 -6.50 -26.49
CA ASN A 717 -5.70 -5.96 -25.91
C ASN A 717 -5.89 -6.27 -24.41
N ASN A 718 -4.85 -6.73 -23.72
CA ASN A 718 -5.02 -7.22 -22.35
C ASN A 718 -3.83 -6.92 -21.45
N PHE A 719 -4.11 -6.91 -20.13
CA PHE A 719 -3.12 -7.09 -19.07
C PHE A 719 -3.28 -8.46 -18.45
N TYR A 720 -2.16 -9.10 -18.14
CA TYR A 720 -2.09 -10.41 -17.49
C TYR A 720 -0.95 -10.41 -16.48
N LEU A 721 -1.23 -10.91 -15.28
CA LEU A 721 -0.25 -11.01 -14.20
C LEU A 721 -0.44 -12.33 -13.45
N GLU A 722 0.66 -13.05 -13.23
CA GLU A 722 0.73 -14.12 -12.24
C GLU A 722 1.36 -13.56 -10.96
N ARG A 723 0.66 -13.68 -9.82
CA ARG A 723 1.08 -13.15 -8.53
C ARG A 723 0.92 -14.23 -7.46
N GLY A 724 2.01 -14.92 -7.14
CA GLY A 724 1.93 -16.13 -6.32
C GLY A 724 1.02 -17.18 -6.98
N PRO A 725 -0.01 -17.69 -6.27
CA PRO A 725 -0.98 -18.62 -6.86
C PRO A 725 -2.09 -17.92 -7.67
N TYR A 726 -2.09 -16.57 -7.73
CA TYR A 726 -3.18 -15.84 -8.37
C TYR A 726 -2.86 -15.48 -9.81
N VAL A 727 -3.87 -15.63 -10.68
CA VAL A 727 -3.88 -15.11 -12.05
C VAL A 727 -4.88 -13.97 -12.12
N ILE A 728 -4.41 -12.80 -12.54
CA ILE A 728 -5.16 -11.56 -12.65
C ILE A 728 -5.11 -11.11 -14.11
N ALA A 729 -6.26 -10.90 -14.72
CA ALA A 729 -6.32 -10.47 -16.11
C ALA A 729 -7.45 -9.46 -16.36
N ALA A 730 -7.21 -8.55 -17.30
CA ALA A 730 -8.23 -7.64 -17.84
C ALA A 730 -8.05 -7.52 -19.35
N VAL A 731 -9.16 -7.60 -20.08
CA VAL A 731 -9.17 -7.41 -21.52
C VAL A 731 -9.89 -6.10 -21.82
N MET A 732 -9.18 -5.16 -22.45
CA MET A 732 -9.72 -3.86 -22.83
C MET A 732 -10.58 -3.97 -24.08
N ASP A 733 -11.71 -3.32 -24.10
CA ASP A 733 -12.44 -2.98 -25.30
C ASP A 733 -11.77 -1.78 -26.03
N GLU A 734 -12.25 -1.41 -27.22
CA GLU A 734 -11.67 -0.32 -28.02
C GLU A 734 -10.12 -0.43 -28.18
N SER A 735 -9.63 -1.66 -28.34
CA SER A 735 -8.19 -1.97 -28.36
C SER A 735 -7.72 -2.42 -29.76
N VAL A 736 -6.55 -3.05 -29.85
CA VAL A 736 -5.96 -3.55 -31.10
C VAL A 736 -6.65 -4.79 -31.68
N SER A 737 -7.43 -5.48 -30.87
CA SER A 737 -8.26 -6.62 -31.27
C SER A 737 -9.43 -6.82 -30.31
N ASP A 738 -10.49 -7.47 -30.79
CA ASP A 738 -11.66 -7.89 -29.99
C ASP A 738 -11.57 -9.38 -29.59
N GLU A 739 -10.43 -10.03 -29.77
CA GLU A 739 -10.22 -11.43 -29.42
C GLU A 739 -10.21 -11.60 -27.89
N PRO A 740 -10.97 -12.56 -27.35
CA PRO A 740 -10.93 -12.86 -25.93
C PRO A 740 -9.58 -13.45 -25.52
N LEU A 741 -9.17 -13.18 -24.29
CA LEU A 741 -8.01 -13.85 -23.68
C LEU A 741 -8.44 -15.22 -23.16
N LYS A 742 -7.84 -16.29 -23.71
CA LYS A 742 -8.04 -17.66 -23.25
C LYS A 742 -6.99 -18.01 -22.21
N ILE A 743 -7.43 -18.43 -21.01
CA ILE A 743 -6.57 -18.91 -19.91
C ILE A 743 -6.90 -20.37 -19.67
N GLU A 744 -5.93 -21.28 -19.90
CA GLU A 744 -6.09 -22.73 -19.73
C GLU A 744 -5.26 -23.24 -18.55
N GLY A 745 -5.84 -24.15 -17.73
CA GLY A 745 -5.19 -24.72 -16.55
C GLY A 745 -6.20 -25.33 -15.58
N CYS A 746 -5.82 -25.44 -14.30
CA CYS A 746 -6.72 -25.86 -13.23
C CYS A 746 -6.86 -24.71 -12.24
N TYR A 747 -7.98 -24.02 -12.30
CA TYR A 747 -8.20 -22.78 -11.55
C TYR A 747 -9.47 -22.83 -10.71
N ILE A 748 -9.49 -22.07 -9.61
CA ILE A 748 -10.70 -21.68 -8.89
C ILE A 748 -11.05 -20.26 -9.33
N ASP A 749 -12.28 -20.04 -9.81
CA ASP A 749 -12.74 -18.70 -10.20
C ASP A 749 -13.18 -17.90 -8.94
N LEU A 750 -12.37 -16.89 -8.56
CA LEU A 750 -12.61 -16.11 -7.36
C LEU A 750 -13.65 -14.99 -7.55
N PHE A 751 -14.05 -14.73 -8.79
CA PHE A 751 -15.17 -13.83 -9.07
C PHE A 751 -16.53 -14.56 -9.13
N ASP A 752 -16.53 -15.88 -9.03
CA ASP A 752 -17.76 -16.65 -8.86
C ASP A 752 -17.96 -16.97 -7.37
N PRO A 753 -19.13 -16.61 -6.74
CA PRO A 753 -19.40 -16.88 -5.32
C PRO A 753 -19.42 -18.36 -4.97
N GLU A 754 -19.55 -19.24 -5.97
CA GLU A 754 -19.52 -20.70 -5.79
C GLU A 754 -18.10 -21.28 -5.81
N LEU A 755 -17.09 -20.49 -6.13
CA LEU A 755 -15.70 -20.92 -6.24
C LEU A 755 -15.53 -22.21 -7.08
N PRO A 756 -16.05 -22.27 -8.32
CA PRO A 756 -15.95 -23.48 -9.15
C PRO A 756 -14.50 -23.76 -9.55
N VAL A 757 -14.15 -25.04 -9.65
CA VAL A 757 -12.92 -25.47 -10.33
C VAL A 757 -13.18 -25.49 -11.83
N ILE A 758 -12.37 -24.74 -12.59
CA ILE A 758 -12.48 -24.62 -14.04
C ILE A 758 -11.16 -25.00 -14.72
N THR A 759 -11.24 -25.50 -15.94
CA THR A 759 -10.08 -25.84 -16.77
C THR A 759 -9.76 -24.78 -17.84
N GLU A 760 -10.68 -23.86 -18.03
CA GLU A 760 -10.58 -22.79 -19.02
C GLU A 760 -11.36 -21.56 -18.55
N LYS A 761 -10.79 -20.36 -18.76
CA LYS A 761 -11.49 -19.09 -18.62
C LYS A 761 -11.30 -18.27 -19.89
N ASN A 762 -12.40 -17.87 -20.50
CA ASN A 762 -12.41 -16.94 -21.64
C ASN A 762 -12.79 -15.56 -21.12
N VAL A 763 -11.84 -14.59 -21.17
CA VAL A 763 -12.05 -13.21 -20.74
C VAL A 763 -12.28 -12.36 -21.97
N LYS A 764 -13.51 -11.85 -22.15
CA LYS A 764 -13.89 -11.04 -23.31
C LYS A 764 -13.46 -9.57 -23.16
N PRO A 765 -13.43 -8.79 -24.24
CA PRO A 765 -13.24 -7.34 -24.16
C PRO A 765 -14.22 -6.69 -23.17
N GLY A 766 -13.69 -5.87 -22.26
CA GLY A 766 -14.40 -5.25 -21.14
C GLY A 766 -14.53 -6.11 -19.87
N GLU A 767 -14.11 -7.38 -19.91
CA GLU A 767 -14.19 -8.29 -18.75
C GLU A 767 -12.83 -8.44 -18.04
N GLN A 768 -12.91 -8.93 -16.79
CA GLN A 768 -11.78 -9.21 -15.92
C GLN A 768 -11.83 -10.64 -15.40
N ALA A 769 -10.66 -11.15 -14.95
CA ALA A 769 -10.54 -12.45 -14.30
C ALA A 769 -9.67 -12.34 -13.05
N PHE A 770 -10.08 -13.06 -12.01
CA PHE A 770 -9.31 -13.27 -10.79
C PHE A 770 -9.41 -14.74 -10.42
N LEU A 771 -8.31 -15.48 -10.61
CA LEU A 771 -8.27 -16.93 -10.50
C LEU A 771 -7.21 -17.37 -9.49
N TYR A 772 -7.45 -18.51 -8.82
CA TYR A 772 -6.45 -19.19 -8.00
C TYR A 772 -5.96 -20.43 -8.76
N ASP A 773 -4.68 -20.52 -9.04
CA ASP A 773 -4.04 -21.64 -9.74
C ASP A 773 -3.75 -22.79 -8.76
N VAL A 774 -4.53 -23.84 -8.83
CA VAL A 774 -4.41 -25.04 -7.95
C VAL A 774 -3.09 -25.78 -8.21
N THR A 775 -2.51 -25.67 -9.41
CA THR A 775 -1.24 -26.34 -9.76
C THR A 775 -0.01 -25.73 -9.09
N LYS A 776 -0.13 -24.51 -8.54
CA LYS A 776 0.96 -23.80 -7.84
C LYS A 776 1.06 -24.14 -6.34
N LEU A 777 0.35 -25.15 -5.86
CA LEU A 777 0.50 -25.64 -4.50
C LEU A 777 1.91 -26.19 -4.27
N THR A 778 2.59 -25.65 -3.27
CA THR A 778 3.98 -26.00 -2.96
C THR A 778 4.11 -27.26 -2.10
N ASP A 779 3.09 -27.56 -1.29
CA ASP A 779 3.01 -28.76 -0.45
C ASP A 779 1.66 -29.45 -0.66
N THR A 780 1.69 -30.53 -1.41
CA THR A 780 0.51 -31.40 -1.66
C THR A 780 0.37 -32.53 -0.64
N THR A 781 1.19 -32.56 0.40
CA THR A 781 1.12 -33.56 1.46
C THR A 781 0.28 -33.11 2.66
N GLN A 782 0.00 -31.80 2.76
CA GLN A 782 -0.76 -31.20 3.85
C GLN A 782 -2.08 -30.59 3.36
N PRO A 783 -3.16 -30.70 4.15
CA PRO A 783 -4.41 -30.00 3.85
C PRO A 783 -4.23 -28.48 4.08
N MET A 784 -4.96 -27.66 3.31
CA MET A 784 -4.99 -26.21 3.49
C MET A 784 -6.25 -25.58 2.89
N VAL A 785 -6.72 -24.49 3.49
CA VAL A 785 -7.76 -23.64 2.88
C VAL A 785 -7.13 -22.79 1.80
N LEU A 786 -7.57 -22.93 0.54
CA LEU A 786 -7.02 -22.19 -0.61
C LEU A 786 -7.62 -20.80 -0.72
N CYS A 787 -8.93 -20.71 -0.56
CA CYS A 787 -9.70 -19.44 -0.60
C CYS A 787 -11.05 -19.63 0.09
N GLY A 788 -11.68 -18.54 0.50
CA GLY A 788 -13.00 -18.60 1.10
C GLY A 788 -13.56 -17.26 1.56
N ALA A 789 -14.85 -17.24 1.85
CA ALA A 789 -15.59 -16.08 2.32
C ALA A 789 -15.47 -15.85 3.84
N SER A 790 -14.50 -16.47 4.49
CA SER A 790 -14.23 -16.30 5.93
C SER A 790 -12.73 -16.27 6.20
N ARG A 791 -12.33 -15.46 7.19
CA ARG A 791 -10.93 -15.40 7.61
C ARG A 791 -10.57 -16.52 8.56
N ILE A 792 -9.52 -17.26 8.24
CA ILE A 792 -8.96 -18.32 9.08
C ILE A 792 -8.37 -17.71 10.35
N GLN A 793 -8.69 -18.33 11.51
CA GLN A 793 -8.18 -17.93 12.82
C GLN A 793 -7.17 -18.92 13.40
N GLY A 794 -7.28 -20.18 13.03
CA GLY A 794 -6.36 -21.24 13.45
C GLY A 794 -6.61 -22.53 12.71
N GLU A 795 -5.56 -23.32 12.56
CA GLU A 795 -5.56 -24.61 11.82
C GLU A 795 -4.80 -25.66 12.63
N VAL A 796 -5.29 -26.89 12.58
CA VAL A 796 -4.64 -28.07 13.15
C VAL A 796 -4.67 -29.20 12.13
N CYS A 797 -3.50 -29.59 11.63
CA CYS A 797 -3.34 -30.73 10.73
C CYS A 797 -2.98 -32.00 11.52
N LYS A 798 -3.68 -33.08 11.28
CA LYS A 798 -3.36 -34.43 11.75
C LYS A 798 -3.25 -35.36 10.52
N PRO A 799 -2.65 -36.55 10.65
CA PRO A 799 -2.49 -37.44 9.48
C PRO A 799 -3.78 -37.83 8.77
N ASP A 800 -4.92 -37.88 9.48
CA ASP A 800 -6.22 -38.33 9.03
C ASP A 800 -7.34 -37.28 9.22
N SER A 801 -7.01 -36.09 9.65
CA SER A 801 -8.01 -35.03 9.86
C SER A 801 -7.42 -33.64 9.75
N TYR A 802 -8.24 -32.70 9.32
CA TYR A 802 -7.94 -31.28 9.24
C TYR A 802 -9.03 -30.50 9.97
N LEU A 803 -8.61 -29.70 10.94
CA LEU A 803 -9.48 -28.84 11.71
C LEU A 803 -9.04 -27.40 11.55
N PHE A 804 -9.98 -26.51 11.21
CA PHE A 804 -9.73 -25.08 11.18
C PHE A 804 -10.90 -24.27 11.75
N SER A 805 -10.62 -23.08 12.21
CA SER A 805 -11.63 -22.13 12.69
C SER A 805 -11.62 -20.88 11.82
N VAL A 806 -12.81 -20.34 11.57
CA VAL A 806 -13.00 -19.14 10.75
C VAL A 806 -13.95 -18.14 11.40
N LYS A 807 -13.79 -16.87 11.02
CA LYS A 807 -14.70 -15.77 11.41
C LYS A 807 -15.02 -14.89 10.20
N SER A 808 -16.26 -14.38 10.17
CA SER A 808 -16.74 -13.45 9.13
C SER A 808 -18.00 -12.72 9.60
N PRO A 809 -18.48 -11.67 8.95
CA PRO A 809 -19.69 -10.96 9.33
C PRO A 809 -20.91 -11.87 9.44
N ALA A 810 -21.76 -11.62 10.43
CA ALA A 810 -23.06 -12.31 10.54
C ALA A 810 -23.97 -12.00 9.33
N ASN A 811 -24.91 -12.89 9.06
CA ASN A 811 -25.86 -12.82 7.92
C ASN A 811 -25.19 -12.92 6.53
N THR A 812 -23.97 -13.47 6.47
CA THR A 812 -23.28 -13.83 5.23
C THR A 812 -23.04 -15.33 5.17
N THR A 813 -22.88 -15.87 3.96
CA THR A 813 -22.64 -17.29 3.74
C THR A 813 -21.17 -17.52 3.44
N ASN A 814 -20.53 -18.46 4.10
CA ASN A 814 -19.22 -18.95 3.72
C ASN A 814 -19.33 -19.90 2.53
N VAL A 815 -18.47 -19.68 1.54
CA VAL A 815 -18.04 -20.71 0.57
C VAL A 815 -16.53 -20.75 0.63
N SER A 816 -15.95 -21.93 0.82
CA SER A 816 -14.49 -22.12 0.86
C SER A 816 -14.07 -23.30 -0.01
N ARG A 817 -12.89 -23.23 -0.60
CA ARG A 817 -12.18 -24.35 -1.21
C ARG A 817 -11.02 -24.77 -0.34
N VAL A 818 -11.02 -26.04 0.04
CA VAL A 818 -10.01 -26.66 0.89
C VAL A 818 -9.30 -27.73 0.09
N TYR A 819 -7.98 -27.64 -0.04
CA TYR A 819 -7.16 -28.72 -0.58
C TYR A 819 -6.99 -29.82 0.46
N LEU A 820 -7.20 -31.07 0.07
CA LEU A 820 -7.02 -32.26 0.92
C LEU A 820 -6.24 -33.33 0.14
N PRO A 821 -5.18 -33.92 0.71
CA PRO A 821 -4.50 -35.07 0.10
C PRO A 821 -5.36 -36.34 0.04
N TRP A 822 -6.54 -36.34 0.68
CA TRP A 822 -7.50 -37.44 0.74
C TRP A 822 -8.92 -36.95 0.52
N GLN A 823 -9.82 -37.83 0.08
CA GLN A 823 -11.24 -37.53 0.00
C GLN A 823 -11.87 -37.60 1.40
N PRO A 824 -12.55 -36.54 1.86
CA PRO A 824 -13.16 -36.51 3.19
C PRO A 824 -14.33 -37.49 3.29
N GLN A 825 -14.37 -38.29 4.36
CA GLN A 825 -15.46 -39.20 4.67
C GLN A 825 -16.51 -38.53 5.58
N GLU A 826 -16.11 -37.60 6.37
CA GLU A 826 -16.96 -36.86 7.28
C GLU A 826 -16.55 -35.35 7.31
N VAL A 827 -17.53 -34.47 7.29
CA VAL A 827 -17.36 -33.06 7.48
C VAL A 827 -18.28 -32.57 8.61
N LYS A 828 -17.69 -32.03 9.67
CA LYS A 828 -18.42 -31.43 10.80
C LYS A 828 -18.23 -29.91 10.80
N VAL A 829 -19.35 -29.20 10.92
CA VAL A 829 -19.37 -27.76 11.09
C VAL A 829 -20.04 -27.43 12.42
N THR A 830 -19.35 -26.70 13.28
CA THR A 830 -19.86 -26.34 14.61
C THR A 830 -19.61 -24.86 14.89
N SER A 831 -20.51 -24.23 15.65
CA SER A 831 -20.27 -22.90 16.21
C SER A 831 -19.19 -22.93 17.30
N ALA A 832 -18.69 -21.78 17.71
CA ALA A 832 -17.64 -21.65 18.72
C ALA A 832 -18.06 -22.23 20.09
N ASP A 833 -19.36 -22.29 20.37
CA ASP A 833 -19.94 -22.93 21.58
C ASP A 833 -20.23 -24.44 21.40
N GLY A 834 -19.80 -25.06 20.30
CA GLY A 834 -19.90 -26.50 20.06
C GLY A 834 -21.23 -26.99 19.47
N LYS A 835 -22.12 -26.10 19.05
CA LYS A 835 -23.40 -26.42 18.44
C LYS A 835 -23.23 -26.84 16.99
N ALA A 836 -23.83 -27.98 16.59
CA ALA A 836 -23.81 -28.38 15.18
C ALA A 836 -24.51 -27.34 14.30
N LEU A 837 -23.83 -26.94 13.23
CA LEU A 837 -24.35 -26.05 12.20
C LEU A 837 -24.67 -26.83 10.93
N LEU A 838 -25.67 -26.35 10.18
CA LEU A 838 -25.92 -26.89 8.85
C LEU A 838 -24.81 -26.47 7.91
N GLY A 839 -24.21 -27.46 7.24
CA GLY A 839 -23.20 -27.23 6.21
C GLY A 839 -23.35 -28.26 5.10
N THR A 840 -22.95 -27.90 3.90
CA THR A 840 -22.85 -28.82 2.76
C THR A 840 -21.40 -28.84 2.27
N TYR A 841 -21.02 -29.99 1.67
CA TYR A 841 -19.72 -30.10 1.05
C TYR A 841 -19.80 -30.89 -0.26
N GLU A 842 -18.87 -30.60 -1.17
CA GLU A 842 -18.72 -31.28 -2.45
C GLU A 842 -17.23 -31.52 -2.73
N TRP A 843 -16.89 -32.76 -3.08
CA TRP A 843 -15.52 -33.16 -3.39
C TRP A 843 -15.25 -33.11 -4.90
N ASP A 844 -14.17 -32.46 -5.31
CA ASP A 844 -13.65 -32.52 -6.67
C ASP A 844 -12.36 -33.36 -6.70
N GLU A 845 -12.46 -34.56 -7.28
CA GLU A 845 -11.38 -35.54 -7.33
C GLU A 845 -10.18 -35.03 -8.19
N LYS A 846 -10.43 -34.27 -9.24
CA LYS A 846 -9.37 -33.83 -10.16
C LYS A 846 -8.45 -32.80 -9.55
N SER A 847 -8.99 -31.86 -8.80
CA SER A 847 -8.24 -30.81 -8.12
C SER A 847 -7.85 -31.16 -6.68
N HIS A 848 -8.33 -32.31 -6.15
CA HIS A 848 -8.20 -32.65 -4.74
C HIS A 848 -8.73 -31.56 -3.80
N THR A 849 -9.85 -30.90 -4.18
CA THR A 849 -10.43 -29.84 -3.35
C THR A 849 -11.84 -30.19 -2.89
N CYS A 850 -12.13 -29.79 -1.64
CA CYS A 850 -13.46 -29.86 -1.06
C CYS A 850 -14.06 -28.44 -1.03
N GLN A 851 -15.23 -28.25 -1.66
CA GLN A 851 -16.04 -27.04 -1.48
C GLN A 851 -16.86 -27.19 -0.19
N LEU A 852 -16.88 -26.16 0.63
CA LEU A 852 -17.65 -26.11 1.87
C LEU A 852 -18.59 -24.92 1.84
N LYS A 853 -19.84 -25.10 2.32
CA LYS A 853 -20.81 -24.01 2.50
C LYS A 853 -21.47 -24.07 3.86
N PHE A 854 -21.52 -22.94 4.56
CA PHE A 854 -22.20 -22.79 5.85
C PHE A 854 -22.46 -21.31 6.16
N GLU A 855 -23.31 -21.03 7.16
CA GLU A 855 -23.52 -19.64 7.62
C GLU A 855 -22.33 -19.15 8.42
N ASN A 856 -21.90 -17.92 8.15
CA ASN A 856 -20.82 -17.25 8.86
C ASN A 856 -21.24 -16.81 10.28
N ASP A 857 -20.30 -16.87 11.22
CA ASP A 857 -20.47 -16.33 12.58
C ASP A 857 -19.22 -15.54 13.00
N PRO A 858 -19.35 -14.26 13.43
CA PRO A 858 -18.24 -13.47 13.95
C PRO A 858 -17.71 -14.00 15.28
N GLN A 859 -18.45 -14.84 16.00
CA GLN A 859 -17.94 -15.55 17.20
C GLN A 859 -17.01 -16.71 16.81
N GLY A 860 -17.15 -17.25 15.62
CA GLY A 860 -16.33 -18.31 15.06
C GLY A 860 -17.12 -19.55 14.66
N VAL A 861 -16.70 -20.14 13.57
CA VAL A 861 -17.17 -21.46 13.10
C VAL A 861 -15.95 -22.39 13.05
N ILE A 862 -16.12 -23.60 13.54
CA ILE A 862 -15.09 -24.64 13.57
C ILE A 862 -15.49 -25.69 12.54
N VAL A 863 -14.58 -26.06 11.63
CA VAL A 863 -14.76 -27.09 10.61
C VAL A 863 -13.75 -28.19 10.86
N GLU A 864 -14.22 -29.44 10.90
CA GLU A 864 -13.41 -30.65 10.99
C GLU A 864 -13.68 -31.52 9.77
N LEU A 865 -12.64 -31.93 9.05
CA LEU A 865 -12.65 -32.78 7.87
C LEU A 865 -11.88 -34.06 8.22
N LYS A 866 -12.50 -35.26 8.02
CA LYS A 866 -11.90 -36.57 8.26
C LYS A 866 -12.01 -37.46 7.04
#